data_f55d132943fdbd8bb9c3b7a404a6da0e
#
_entry.id   f55d132943fdbd8bb9c3b7a404a6da0e
#
_cell.length_a   1.000
_cell.length_b   1.000
_cell.length_c   1.000
_cell.angle_alpha   90.00
_cell.angle_beta   90.00
_cell.angle_gamma   90.00
#
_symmetry.space_group_name_H-M   'P 1'
#
loop_
_entity.id
_entity.type
_entity.pdbx_description
1 polymer ?
#
loop_
_entity_poly.entity_id
_entity_poly.type
_entity_poly.pdbx_seq_one_letter_code
_entity_poly.pdbx_strand_id
1 'polypeptide(L)'
;MIRFFDKHVVRSLAAILLAIAATNVVSADDKVNFEDHVKPIFRAKCFSCHNTNKKTADLDLSNYTAMMQGGGSGEVIEPGSADDSYLFMVMNHDTEPVMPPNADRLPDATLDTVRKWIDQGAPENSSSKVSLPKKPKVSLSVDVSAGARPEGAPPLPDVLNLEPVVHTSATTAVSAIATSPWAKLVAVAGQKQVILYHSETLAALGVLPFPEGQARVLKFSRNGALLLAGGGQGAARGLAVVWDIKSGKRMMEVGDELDEVLAADISADQTLVAVGGPQKVVRVYRTDTGELAYEITKHTDWIYNLEFSPDGVLLATGDRNGGLHVWEALTGREYLTLKDHKKAITALSFRIDGNILASASEDNTVKLWEMEEGKAIKSWNAHGGGVLSMEFCRDGRVVSSGRDRVAKIWDQNGKQLRAFPALKDLAVQVSHCDEVDRVIAGDWTGAVRVWNAADGKQLGELTTNPPLLASRLKIAQDKLATLKPQLETARTAAEKAKVAQSTHQQQLAAAVAQKMASEKATTESKTGLAAQQKQLAEYQGQQKSLTTEIQDLKKVVPELSAAVTRTATAAKMMSEDKDLVQLVSKLQAKLNTKTARQKQIEASLIQAKTQIGTLTTSTAKLQQTLLTAQATVQSSTATVKTLTANKKAIDDAVNATSPKVTILQQQVNDATTEVQRWTLYAALRDDLKAAAVVAEKRDTVQLASLEVAAELEEMQSAVQQVERQVQEADASVVAANQQKAQMQKQIQQATAAKAAALATSKKHELALPLLQQAKQQAVSAAALLPDQAEMKQAVTSIDQTINVQTAAIQKIQTTVGTLDQKVVAAQQTMKTAEAKVAEMTTVKNAAVQKAAELSKQVQPLQSKAEKAKQQLAVVEQELVKARATVEARRAQLRPVIQIRQASR
;
A
#
# COMPACT_ATOMS: atom_id res chain seq x y z
N MET A 1 -5.62 33.41 -8.33
CA MET A 1 -6.03 34.16 -7.12
C MET A 1 -6.30 33.16 -6.00
N ILE A 2 -5.27 32.52 -5.46
CA ILE A 2 -5.30 31.78 -4.18
C ILE A 2 -3.90 31.94 -3.60
N ARG A 3 -3.78 32.79 -2.63
CA ARG A 3 -2.65 32.88 -1.69
C ARG A 3 -3.24 33.10 -0.30
N PHE A 4 -2.61 32.52 0.69
CA PHE A 4 -2.87 32.53 2.13
C PHE A 4 -3.69 31.35 2.65
N PHE A 5 -2.99 30.24 2.92
CA PHE A 5 -3.30 29.44 4.09
C PHE A 5 -2.11 29.50 5.04
N ASP A 6 -2.46 29.80 6.25
CA ASP A 6 -1.60 30.30 7.32
C ASP A 6 -0.64 29.20 7.82
N LYS A 7 0.66 29.48 7.75
CA LYS A 7 1.75 28.61 8.22
C LYS A 7 1.73 28.30 9.73
N HIS A 8 0.82 28.90 10.50
CA HIS A 8 0.77 28.71 11.94
C HIS A 8 -0.06 27.49 12.39
N VAL A 9 -1.04 27.05 11.64
CA VAL A 9 -1.87 25.86 11.98
C VAL A 9 -1.09 24.57 11.73
N VAL A 10 -0.27 24.51 10.68
CA VAL A 10 0.58 23.35 10.38
C VAL A 10 1.72 23.18 11.39
N ARG A 11 2.22 24.27 11.95
CA ARG A 11 3.28 24.19 12.98
C ARG A 11 2.78 23.73 14.35
N SER A 12 1.53 23.98 14.69
CA SER A 12 0.95 23.52 15.96
C SER A 12 0.60 22.02 15.94
N LEU A 13 0.18 21.48 14.80
CA LEU A 13 -0.06 20.03 14.62
C LEU A 13 1.26 19.23 14.56
N ALA A 14 2.30 19.79 13.94
CA ALA A 14 3.63 19.17 13.93
C ALA A 14 4.28 19.14 15.33
N ALA A 15 3.99 20.12 16.19
CA ALA A 15 4.51 20.15 17.57
C ALA A 15 3.81 19.16 18.51
N ILE A 16 2.54 18.85 18.26
CA ILE A 16 1.78 17.84 19.04
C ILE A 16 2.13 16.42 18.57
N LEU A 17 2.36 16.21 17.27
CA LEU A 17 2.90 14.96 16.72
C LEU A 17 4.34 14.69 17.16
N LEU A 18 5.17 15.75 17.33
CA LEU A 18 6.54 15.59 17.84
C LEU A 18 6.57 15.29 19.35
N ALA A 19 5.55 15.63 20.12
CA ALA A 19 5.49 15.33 21.56
C ALA A 19 4.98 13.91 21.86
N ILE A 20 4.26 13.29 20.92
CA ILE A 20 3.84 11.87 21.00
C ILE A 20 4.89 10.94 20.37
N ALA A 21 5.71 11.45 19.44
CA ALA A 21 6.83 10.70 18.85
C ALA A 21 8.06 10.59 19.77
N ALA A 22 8.05 11.20 20.96
CA ALA A 22 9.19 11.16 21.90
C ALA A 22 9.23 9.91 22.82
N THR A 23 8.38 8.90 22.58
CA THR A 23 8.45 7.63 23.35
C THR A 23 8.45 6.36 22.51
N ASN A 24 8.49 6.48 21.17
CA ASN A 24 8.86 5.36 20.32
C ASN A 24 9.85 5.83 19.26
N VAL A 25 11.09 6.02 19.67
CA VAL A 25 12.21 5.86 18.76
C VAL A 25 12.28 4.37 18.45
N VAL A 26 11.52 3.91 17.45
CA VAL A 26 11.92 2.75 16.68
C VAL A 26 13.14 3.25 15.91
N SER A 27 14.30 2.92 16.45
CA SER A 27 15.60 3.02 15.80
C SER A 27 15.42 2.41 14.41
N ALA A 28 15.94 3.10 13.38
CA ALA A 28 16.22 2.47 12.10
C ALA A 28 16.81 1.09 12.39
N ASP A 29 16.35 0.07 11.71
CA ASP A 29 16.72 -1.34 11.96
C ASP A 29 18.25 -1.44 11.88
N ASP A 30 18.92 -1.27 13.02
CA ASP A 30 20.35 -1.46 13.14
C ASP A 30 20.61 -2.90 12.75
N LYS A 31 21.42 -3.10 11.71
CA LYS A 31 21.84 -4.43 11.26
C LYS A 31 22.38 -5.21 12.44
N VAL A 32 21.59 -6.16 12.91
CA VAL A 32 21.96 -6.96 14.07
C VAL A 32 23.06 -7.91 13.63
N ASN A 33 24.25 -7.84 14.25
CA ASN A 33 25.35 -8.71 13.96
C ASN A 33 25.80 -9.46 15.23
N PHE A 34 26.62 -10.50 15.03
CA PHE A 34 27.07 -11.33 16.13
C PHE A 34 27.96 -10.55 17.13
N GLU A 35 29.00 -9.87 16.65
CA GLU A 35 30.02 -9.26 17.52
C GLU A 35 29.43 -8.17 18.41
N ASP A 36 28.59 -7.27 17.87
CA ASP A 36 28.11 -6.11 18.57
C ASP A 36 26.83 -6.37 19.38
N HIS A 37 25.97 -7.28 18.93
CA HIS A 37 24.61 -7.43 19.46
C HIS A 37 24.36 -8.79 20.13
N VAL A 38 24.77 -9.90 19.51
CA VAL A 38 24.44 -11.25 19.97
C VAL A 38 25.50 -11.80 20.94
N LYS A 39 26.75 -11.60 20.65
CA LYS A 39 27.88 -12.03 21.50
C LYS A 39 27.83 -11.49 22.94
N PRO A 40 27.41 -10.24 23.21
CA PRO A 40 27.17 -9.76 24.57
C PRO A 40 26.07 -10.54 25.30
N ILE A 41 25.00 -10.93 24.60
CA ILE A 41 23.92 -11.77 25.16
C ILE A 41 24.47 -13.14 25.54
N PHE A 42 25.16 -13.80 24.60
CA PHE A 42 25.74 -15.11 24.84
C PHE A 42 26.82 -15.09 25.94
N ARG A 43 27.62 -14.03 26.00
CA ARG A 43 28.60 -13.83 27.07
C ARG A 43 27.93 -13.79 28.45
N ALA A 44 26.80 -13.09 28.55
CA ALA A 44 26.10 -12.93 29.82
C ALA A 44 25.32 -14.17 30.25
N LYS A 45 24.86 -15.02 29.32
CA LYS A 45 23.90 -16.09 29.58
C LYS A 45 24.39 -17.49 29.24
N CYS A 46 25.32 -17.65 28.30
CA CYS A 46 25.66 -18.94 27.70
C CYS A 46 27.14 -19.34 27.88
N PHE A 47 28.07 -18.35 27.93
CA PHE A 47 29.53 -18.65 27.99
C PHE A 47 29.97 -19.40 29.23
N SER A 48 29.20 -19.45 30.32
CA SER A 48 29.52 -20.26 31.48
C SER A 48 29.60 -21.77 31.17
N CYS A 49 28.92 -22.22 30.11
CA CYS A 49 28.85 -23.62 29.68
C CYS A 49 29.34 -23.85 28.24
N HIS A 50 29.19 -22.84 27.34
CA HIS A 50 29.48 -22.94 25.91
C HIS A 50 30.60 -21.96 25.49
N ASN A 51 31.82 -22.28 25.87
CA ASN A 51 33.02 -21.50 25.54
C ASN A 51 34.17 -22.42 25.12
N THR A 52 35.25 -21.84 24.62
CA THR A 52 36.40 -22.58 24.07
C THR A 52 36.99 -23.63 25.05
N ASN A 53 36.92 -23.40 26.38
CA ASN A 53 37.44 -24.30 27.42
C ASN A 53 36.41 -25.33 27.92
N LYS A 54 35.11 -24.97 27.88
CA LYS A 54 34.01 -25.82 28.31
C LYS A 54 32.94 -25.87 27.23
N LYS A 55 33.07 -26.81 26.32
CA LYS A 55 32.18 -27.01 25.20
C LYS A 55 31.07 -28.00 25.56
N THR A 56 30.07 -27.58 26.33
CA THR A 56 28.95 -28.47 26.65
C THR A 56 28.25 -28.83 25.37
N ALA A 57 28.02 -30.13 25.11
CA ALA A 57 27.52 -30.67 23.84
C ALA A 57 28.37 -30.29 22.58
N ASP A 58 29.68 -30.13 22.78
CA ASP A 58 30.68 -29.74 21.78
C ASP A 58 30.41 -28.36 21.14
N LEU A 59 29.52 -27.55 21.71
CA LEU A 59 29.14 -26.24 21.18
C LEU A 59 29.92 -25.09 21.83
N ASP A 60 30.56 -24.26 21.00
CA ASP A 60 31.29 -23.06 21.43
C ASP A 60 30.59 -21.81 20.88
N LEU A 61 29.86 -21.09 21.72
CA LEU A 61 29.16 -19.84 21.35
C LEU A 61 30.03 -18.59 21.48
N SER A 62 31.28 -18.73 21.98
CA SER A 62 32.18 -17.58 22.13
C SER A 62 32.90 -17.17 20.85
N ASN A 63 32.95 -18.07 19.89
CA ASN A 63 33.57 -17.86 18.56
C ASN A 63 32.54 -18.07 17.46
N TYR A 64 32.42 -17.08 16.57
CA TYR A 64 31.45 -17.11 15.46
C TYR A 64 31.62 -18.34 14.56
N THR A 65 32.85 -18.61 14.10
CA THR A 65 33.13 -19.73 13.19
C THR A 65 32.84 -21.10 13.85
N ALA A 66 33.24 -21.28 15.14
CA ALA A 66 32.95 -22.50 15.86
C ALA A 66 31.45 -22.71 16.16
N MET A 67 30.73 -21.62 16.47
CA MET A 67 29.29 -21.65 16.65
C MET A 67 28.55 -22.03 15.37
N MET A 68 28.93 -21.46 14.20
CA MET A 68 28.32 -21.78 12.90
C MET A 68 28.68 -23.22 12.42
N GLN A 69 29.74 -23.82 12.94
CA GLN A 69 30.01 -25.24 12.68
C GLN A 69 29.09 -26.16 13.49
N GLY A 70 28.43 -25.61 14.54
CA GLY A 70 27.51 -26.35 15.36
C GLY A 70 28.18 -27.10 16.53
N GLY A 71 27.46 -28.05 17.09
CA GLY A 71 27.90 -28.88 18.22
C GLY A 71 27.85 -30.37 17.89
N GLY A 72 27.86 -31.20 18.97
CA GLY A 72 27.79 -32.67 18.84
C GLY A 72 26.53 -33.20 18.11
N SER A 73 25.47 -32.38 17.98
CA SER A 73 24.24 -32.71 17.23
C SER A 73 24.20 -32.12 15.83
N GLY A 74 25.26 -31.47 15.35
CA GLY A 74 25.35 -30.80 14.05
C GLY A 74 25.15 -29.30 14.12
N GLU A 75 24.76 -28.69 13.00
CA GLU A 75 24.47 -27.25 12.88
C GLU A 75 23.29 -26.87 13.79
N VAL A 76 23.47 -25.77 14.54
CA VAL A 76 22.47 -25.30 15.53
C VAL A 76 21.79 -24.01 15.09
N ILE A 77 22.25 -23.38 14.01
CA ILE A 77 21.72 -22.17 13.44
C ILE A 77 21.46 -22.41 11.96
N GLU A 78 20.23 -22.15 11.53
CA GLU A 78 19.82 -22.06 10.12
C GLU A 78 19.76 -20.57 9.73
N PRO A 79 20.79 -20.05 9.04
CA PRO A 79 20.81 -18.63 8.68
C PRO A 79 19.62 -18.27 7.77
N GLY A 80 18.79 -17.32 8.21
CA GLY A 80 17.59 -16.89 7.53
C GLY A 80 16.29 -17.44 8.10
N SER A 81 16.34 -18.39 9.06
CA SER A 81 15.17 -18.92 9.74
C SER A 81 15.44 -19.18 11.23
N ALA A 82 14.98 -18.26 12.08
CA ALA A 82 15.08 -18.44 13.51
C ALA A 82 14.20 -19.59 14.00
N ASP A 83 13.05 -19.80 13.42
CA ASP A 83 12.11 -20.86 13.82
C ASP A 83 12.63 -22.27 13.48
N ASP A 84 13.52 -22.42 12.49
CA ASP A 84 14.19 -23.67 12.15
C ASP A 84 15.55 -23.81 12.85
N SER A 85 16.03 -22.78 13.53
CA SER A 85 17.31 -22.78 14.25
C SER A 85 17.18 -23.44 15.61
N TYR A 86 17.82 -24.60 15.78
CA TYR A 86 17.77 -25.35 17.05
C TYR A 86 18.24 -24.53 18.26
N LEU A 87 19.26 -23.69 18.08
CA LEU A 87 19.73 -22.76 19.12
C LEU A 87 18.62 -21.82 19.59
N PHE A 88 17.83 -21.28 18.65
CA PHE A 88 16.73 -20.36 19.00
C PHE A 88 15.59 -21.12 19.70
N MET A 89 15.20 -22.29 19.19
CA MET A 89 14.15 -23.10 19.80
C MET A 89 14.44 -23.45 21.26
N VAL A 90 15.69 -23.85 21.60
CA VAL A 90 16.06 -24.16 23.01
C VAL A 90 16.12 -22.89 23.88
N MET A 91 16.50 -21.73 23.31
CA MET A 91 16.50 -20.44 24.01
C MET A 91 15.10 -19.89 24.25
N ASN A 92 14.16 -20.16 23.33
CA ASN A 92 12.76 -19.76 23.44
C ASN A 92 11.94 -20.71 24.31
N HIS A 93 12.52 -21.84 24.75
CA HIS A 93 11.89 -22.93 25.49
C HIS A 93 10.83 -23.70 24.68
N ASP A 94 10.96 -23.72 23.36
CA ASP A 94 10.07 -24.45 22.46
C ASP A 94 10.43 -25.94 22.37
N THR A 95 11.67 -26.33 22.75
CA THR A 95 12.14 -27.70 22.71
C THR A 95 13.15 -28.00 23.84
N GLU A 96 13.26 -29.26 24.22
CA GLU A 96 14.26 -29.73 25.21
C GLU A 96 15.62 -30.01 24.52
N PRO A 97 16.73 -29.74 25.24
CA PRO A 97 16.85 -29.12 26.57
C PRO A 97 16.66 -27.63 26.56
N VAL A 98 15.84 -27.08 27.47
CA VAL A 98 15.67 -25.61 27.57
C VAL A 98 16.96 -24.92 28.00
N MET A 99 17.26 -23.75 27.40
CA MET A 99 18.47 -22.99 27.66
C MET A 99 18.17 -21.50 28.01
N PRO A 100 18.80 -20.98 29.09
CA PRO A 100 19.74 -21.64 30.05
C PRO A 100 19.04 -22.66 30.91
N PRO A 101 19.74 -23.76 31.27
CA PRO A 101 19.15 -24.82 32.10
C PRO A 101 18.84 -24.31 33.52
N ASN A 102 17.70 -24.70 34.08
CA ASN A 102 17.23 -24.31 35.42
C ASN A 102 17.05 -22.77 35.60
N ALA A 103 16.76 -22.06 34.56
CA ALA A 103 16.48 -20.62 34.57
C ALA A 103 15.15 -20.32 33.81
N ASP A 104 14.57 -19.18 34.15
CA ASP A 104 13.41 -18.68 33.39
C ASP A 104 13.82 -18.38 31.95
N ARG A 105 12.83 -18.43 31.04
CA ARG A 105 12.97 -18.02 29.64
C ARG A 105 13.55 -16.62 29.56
N LEU A 106 14.43 -16.40 28.60
CA LEU A 106 15.03 -15.07 28.37
C LEU A 106 13.95 -14.02 28.05
N PRO A 107 14.17 -12.73 28.43
CA PRO A 107 13.23 -11.66 28.08
C PRO A 107 12.99 -11.55 26.58
N ASP A 108 11.75 -11.23 26.18
CA ASP A 108 11.35 -11.14 24.78
C ASP A 108 12.26 -10.22 23.96
N ALA A 109 12.63 -9.05 24.47
CA ALA A 109 13.55 -8.13 23.79
C ALA A 109 14.94 -8.75 23.48
N THR A 110 15.39 -9.70 24.34
CA THR A 110 16.67 -10.42 24.13
C THR A 110 16.50 -11.48 23.05
N LEU A 111 15.39 -12.22 23.09
CA LEU A 111 15.04 -13.23 22.09
C LEU A 111 14.80 -12.58 20.73
N ASP A 112 14.12 -11.45 20.68
CA ASP A 112 13.90 -10.67 19.45
C ASP A 112 15.22 -10.24 18.79
N THR A 113 16.23 -9.87 19.58
CA THR A 113 17.55 -9.54 19.06
C THR A 113 18.21 -10.74 18.39
N VAL A 114 18.14 -11.92 19.03
CA VAL A 114 18.71 -13.15 18.47
C VAL A 114 17.89 -13.64 17.27
N ARG A 115 16.56 -13.57 17.33
CA ARG A 115 15.67 -13.85 16.21
C ARG A 115 16.03 -13.01 15.00
N LYS A 116 16.04 -11.68 15.17
CA LYS A 116 16.40 -10.73 14.09
C LYS A 116 17.78 -11.03 13.51
N TRP A 117 18.74 -11.37 14.34
CA TRP A 117 20.07 -11.72 13.88
C TRP A 117 20.08 -12.97 12.99
N ILE A 118 19.38 -14.04 13.39
CA ILE A 118 19.30 -15.30 12.63
C ILE A 118 18.51 -15.06 11.34
N ASP A 119 17.33 -14.41 11.40
CA ASP A 119 16.47 -14.12 10.25
C ASP A 119 17.17 -13.22 9.24
N GLN A 120 18.08 -12.38 9.71
CA GLN A 120 18.98 -11.61 8.88
C GLN A 120 20.19 -12.40 8.34
N GLY A 121 20.21 -13.76 8.43
CA GLY A 121 21.28 -14.62 7.92
C GLY A 121 22.50 -14.72 8.83
N ALA A 122 22.35 -14.44 10.11
CA ALA A 122 23.36 -14.57 11.14
C ALA A 122 24.72 -13.90 10.84
N PRO A 123 24.81 -12.62 10.44
CA PRO A 123 26.08 -11.98 10.09
C PRO A 123 27.04 -11.88 11.28
N GLU A 124 28.34 -12.09 11.03
CA GLU A 124 29.38 -11.98 12.07
C GLU A 124 29.56 -10.54 12.55
N ASN A 125 29.67 -9.58 11.60
CA ASN A 125 29.93 -8.17 11.87
C ASN A 125 29.21 -7.29 10.83
N SER A 126 29.32 -5.97 10.96
CA SER A 126 28.67 -5.00 10.07
C SER A 126 29.12 -5.07 8.60
N SER A 127 30.28 -5.66 8.33
CA SER A 127 30.83 -5.85 6.97
C SER A 127 30.61 -7.26 6.42
N SER A 128 29.97 -8.16 7.16
CA SER A 128 29.71 -9.53 6.71
C SER A 128 28.78 -9.53 5.49
N LYS A 129 29.16 -10.37 4.49
CA LYS A 129 28.32 -10.64 3.32
C LYS A 129 27.33 -11.75 3.64
N VAL A 130 26.11 -11.60 3.12
CA VAL A 130 25.08 -12.64 3.29
C VAL A 130 25.45 -13.86 2.45
N SER A 131 25.33 -15.05 3.02
CA SER A 131 25.45 -16.30 2.26
C SER A 131 24.09 -16.63 1.65
N LEU A 132 23.89 -16.31 0.39
CA LEU A 132 22.71 -16.73 -0.35
C LEU A 132 22.82 -18.19 -0.79
N PRO A 133 21.69 -18.90 -1.02
CA PRO A 133 21.72 -20.22 -1.60
C PRO A 133 22.53 -20.24 -2.91
N LYS A 134 23.42 -21.21 -3.06
CA LYS A 134 24.23 -21.34 -4.29
C LYS A 134 23.33 -21.53 -5.50
N LYS A 135 23.41 -20.59 -6.46
CA LYS A 135 22.72 -20.73 -7.74
C LYS A 135 23.37 -21.87 -8.56
N PRO A 136 22.61 -22.58 -9.42
CA PRO A 136 23.14 -23.67 -10.23
C PRO A 136 24.22 -23.15 -11.19
N LYS A 137 25.18 -24.03 -11.58
CA LYS A 137 26.29 -23.68 -12.50
C LYS A 137 25.76 -23.00 -13.75
N VAL A 138 26.32 -21.83 -14.06
CA VAL A 138 25.84 -20.98 -15.14
C VAL A 138 26.25 -21.59 -16.50
N SER A 139 25.23 -21.88 -17.31
CA SER A 139 25.41 -22.25 -18.73
C SER A 139 25.09 -21.04 -19.61
N LEU A 140 25.83 -20.86 -20.72
CA LEU A 140 25.46 -19.88 -21.75
C LEU A 140 24.19 -20.26 -22.50
N SER A 141 23.74 -21.52 -22.42
CA SER A 141 22.42 -21.91 -22.91
C SER A 141 21.33 -21.38 -22.02
N VAL A 142 20.30 -20.77 -22.64
CA VAL A 142 19.13 -20.22 -21.92
C VAL A 142 18.23 -21.37 -21.49
N ASP A 143 17.89 -21.43 -20.21
CA ASP A 143 16.80 -22.29 -19.74
C ASP A 143 15.47 -21.52 -19.90
N VAL A 144 14.77 -21.80 -21.01
CA VAL A 144 13.51 -21.13 -21.36
C VAL A 144 12.36 -21.51 -20.40
N SER A 145 12.53 -22.55 -19.59
CA SER A 145 11.49 -22.96 -18.61
C SER A 145 11.43 -22.06 -17.38
N ALA A 146 12.49 -21.32 -17.08
CA ALA A 146 12.56 -20.43 -15.93
C ALA A 146 11.64 -19.20 -15.99
N GLY A 147 11.07 -18.88 -17.17
CA GLY A 147 10.18 -17.74 -17.37
C GLY A 147 8.86 -18.16 -18.00
N ALA A 148 8.15 -19.11 -17.38
CA ALA A 148 6.88 -19.60 -17.90
C ALA A 148 5.87 -18.46 -18.11
N ARG A 149 5.16 -18.50 -19.25
CA ARG A 149 4.10 -17.55 -19.57
C ARG A 149 2.98 -17.66 -18.53
N PRO A 150 2.48 -16.55 -17.99
CA PRO A 150 1.33 -16.57 -17.10
C PRO A 150 0.12 -17.22 -17.76
N GLU A 151 -0.70 -17.93 -16.99
CA GLU A 151 -1.94 -18.52 -17.47
C GLU A 151 -2.93 -17.44 -17.93
N GLY A 152 -3.62 -17.69 -19.03
CA GLY A 152 -4.65 -16.80 -19.57
C GLY A 152 -4.21 -15.93 -20.75
N ALA A 153 -5.09 -15.03 -21.16
CA ALA A 153 -4.79 -14.08 -22.23
C ALA A 153 -3.80 -13.01 -21.74
N PRO A 154 -2.79 -12.63 -22.55
CA PRO A 154 -1.84 -11.60 -22.17
C PRO A 154 -2.56 -10.28 -21.90
N PRO A 155 -2.14 -9.51 -20.89
CA PRO A 155 -2.81 -8.27 -20.49
C PRO A 155 -2.62 -7.21 -21.58
N LEU A 156 -3.71 -6.86 -22.25
CA LEU A 156 -3.80 -5.73 -23.17
C LEU A 156 -4.72 -4.66 -22.57
N PRO A 157 -4.45 -3.39 -22.87
CA PRO A 157 -5.35 -2.31 -22.50
C PRO A 157 -6.77 -2.56 -23.05
N ASP A 158 -7.77 -2.34 -22.22
CA ASP A 158 -9.15 -2.14 -22.66
C ASP A 158 -9.25 -0.78 -23.39
N VAL A 159 -10.39 -0.20 -23.52
CA VAL A 159 -10.54 1.13 -24.11
C VAL A 159 -10.03 2.21 -23.14
N LEU A 160 -8.81 2.70 -23.35
CA LEU A 160 -8.21 3.80 -22.59
C LEU A 160 -8.44 5.15 -23.30
N ASN A 161 -8.22 6.24 -22.56
CA ASN A 161 -8.20 7.59 -23.14
C ASN A 161 -7.04 7.74 -24.13
N LEU A 162 -7.29 8.39 -25.25
CA LEU A 162 -6.29 8.70 -26.29
C LEU A 162 -5.96 10.21 -26.37
N GLU A 163 -6.56 11.04 -25.51
CA GLU A 163 -6.21 12.46 -25.43
C GLU A 163 -4.85 12.61 -24.74
N PRO A 164 -3.87 13.24 -25.37
CA PRO A 164 -2.60 13.53 -24.73
C PRO A 164 -2.79 14.54 -23.59
N VAL A 165 -2.02 14.36 -22.51
CA VAL A 165 -1.95 15.31 -21.39
C VAL A 165 -1.33 16.63 -21.86
N VAL A 166 -0.25 16.50 -22.64
CA VAL A 166 0.44 17.63 -23.25
C VAL A 166 0.67 17.32 -24.73
N HIS A 167 0.39 18.29 -25.58
CA HIS A 167 0.74 18.26 -26.99
C HIS A 167 1.53 19.50 -27.34
N THR A 168 2.70 19.31 -27.93
CA THR A 168 3.64 20.39 -28.29
C THR A 168 3.87 20.44 -29.78
N SER A 169 4.40 21.57 -30.28
CA SER A 169 4.70 21.74 -31.70
C SER A 169 5.85 20.83 -32.21
N ALA A 170 6.70 20.35 -31.32
CA ALA A 170 7.82 19.45 -31.59
C ALA A 170 7.77 18.23 -30.67
N THR A 171 8.34 17.12 -31.13
CA THR A 171 8.58 15.93 -30.31
C THR A 171 9.70 16.17 -29.32
N THR A 172 9.66 15.52 -28.15
CA THR A 172 10.71 15.54 -27.14
C THR A 172 11.57 14.28 -27.27
N ALA A 173 12.81 14.35 -26.76
CA ALA A 173 13.69 13.19 -26.70
C ALA A 173 12.99 11.97 -26.07
N VAL A 174 13.26 10.79 -26.59
CA VAL A 174 12.70 9.54 -26.08
C VAL A 174 13.41 9.18 -24.78
N SER A 175 12.79 9.44 -23.64
CA SER A 175 13.41 9.19 -22.33
C SER A 175 13.34 7.74 -21.90
N ALA A 176 12.28 7.01 -22.25
CA ALA A 176 12.11 5.61 -21.93
C ALA A 176 11.22 4.87 -22.94
N ILE A 177 11.54 3.60 -23.18
CA ILE A 177 10.73 2.63 -23.93
C ILE A 177 10.73 1.33 -23.13
N ALA A 178 9.56 0.68 -23.05
CA ALA A 178 9.46 -0.68 -22.51
C ALA A 178 8.49 -1.51 -23.34
N THR A 179 8.78 -2.79 -23.52
CA THR A 179 7.88 -3.75 -24.16
C THR A 179 7.30 -4.70 -23.12
N SER A 180 6.05 -5.08 -23.33
CA SER A 180 5.42 -6.07 -22.47
C SER A 180 6.06 -7.44 -22.67
N PRO A 181 6.36 -8.20 -21.59
CA PRO A 181 6.99 -9.51 -21.73
C PRO A 181 6.09 -10.55 -22.44
N TRP A 182 4.75 -10.38 -22.41
CA TRP A 182 3.81 -11.40 -22.88
C TRP A 182 2.70 -10.88 -23.80
N ALA A 183 2.64 -9.56 -24.01
CA ALA A 183 1.62 -8.93 -24.85
C ALA A 183 2.25 -8.19 -26.03
N LYS A 184 1.52 -8.08 -27.15
CA LYS A 184 1.87 -7.24 -28.28
C LYS A 184 1.74 -5.74 -27.93
N LEU A 185 2.47 -5.29 -26.90
CA LEU A 185 2.33 -3.97 -26.30
C LEU A 185 3.69 -3.32 -26.10
N VAL A 186 3.80 -2.02 -26.40
CA VAL A 186 4.94 -1.19 -26.11
C VAL A 186 4.48 0.11 -25.45
N ALA A 187 5.21 0.53 -24.41
CA ALA A 187 5.05 1.80 -23.73
C ALA A 187 6.18 2.75 -24.14
N VAL A 188 5.84 3.99 -24.47
CA VAL A 188 6.79 5.04 -24.88
C VAL A 188 6.55 6.27 -24.01
N ALA A 189 7.59 6.78 -23.38
CA ALA A 189 7.53 8.00 -22.58
C ALA A 189 7.37 9.22 -23.47
N GLY A 190 6.38 10.07 -23.14
CA GLY A 190 6.16 11.39 -23.73
C GLY A 190 6.24 12.47 -22.67
N GLN A 191 5.92 13.71 -23.02
CA GLN A 191 5.93 14.82 -22.08
C GLN A 191 4.73 14.73 -21.12
N LYS A 192 4.98 14.49 -19.83
CA LYS A 192 3.97 14.31 -18.77
C LYS A 192 2.96 13.20 -19.05
N GLN A 193 3.37 12.18 -19.81
CA GLN A 193 2.50 11.08 -20.21
C GLN A 193 3.29 9.86 -20.66
N VAL A 194 2.66 8.70 -20.62
CA VAL A 194 3.15 7.46 -21.24
C VAL A 194 2.13 7.02 -22.29
N ILE A 195 2.59 6.73 -23.50
CA ILE A 195 1.73 6.32 -24.61
C ILE A 195 1.88 4.82 -24.81
N LEU A 196 0.79 4.09 -24.82
CA LEU A 196 0.72 2.66 -25.09
C LEU A 196 0.40 2.43 -26.56
N TYR A 197 1.23 1.60 -27.23
CA TYR A 197 1.05 1.22 -28.64
C TYR A 197 0.94 -0.29 -28.78
N HIS A 198 0.12 -0.73 -29.71
CA HIS A 198 0.13 -2.12 -30.14
C HIS A 198 1.36 -2.38 -31.01
N SER A 199 2.26 -3.25 -30.58
CA SER A 199 3.56 -3.48 -31.23
C SER A 199 3.47 -4.07 -32.65
N GLU A 200 2.34 -4.74 -33.00
CA GLU A 200 2.11 -5.30 -34.33
C GLU A 200 1.48 -4.30 -35.29
N THR A 201 0.44 -3.58 -34.86
CA THR A 201 -0.31 -2.67 -35.72
C THR A 201 0.19 -1.22 -35.64
N LEU A 202 1.06 -0.91 -34.68
CA LEU A 202 1.57 0.42 -34.36
C LEU A 202 0.47 1.44 -33.97
N ALA A 203 -0.72 0.95 -33.65
CA ALA A 203 -1.85 1.79 -33.24
C ALA A 203 -1.71 2.20 -31.77
N ALA A 204 -2.00 3.48 -31.46
CA ALA A 204 -2.11 3.93 -30.09
C ALA A 204 -3.33 3.29 -29.40
N LEU A 205 -3.09 2.70 -28.24
CA LEU A 205 -4.07 2.01 -27.40
C LEU A 205 -4.50 2.82 -26.18
N GLY A 206 -3.65 3.74 -25.70
CA GLY A 206 -3.96 4.55 -24.54
C GLY A 206 -2.89 5.59 -24.25
N VAL A 207 -3.29 6.60 -23.47
CA VAL A 207 -2.39 7.58 -22.87
C VAL A 207 -2.58 7.51 -21.36
N LEU A 208 -1.49 7.24 -20.63
CA LEU A 208 -1.44 7.22 -19.17
C LEU A 208 -0.86 8.57 -18.69
N PRO A 209 -1.60 9.36 -17.90
CA PRO A 209 -1.12 10.64 -17.41
C PRO A 209 0.01 10.48 -16.38
N PHE A 210 1.08 11.26 -16.55
CA PHE A 210 2.19 11.41 -15.60
C PHE A 210 2.44 12.91 -15.35
N PRO A 211 1.50 13.63 -14.71
CA PRO A 211 1.55 15.08 -14.54
C PRO A 211 2.73 15.56 -13.69
N GLU A 212 3.33 14.68 -12.92
CA GLU A 212 4.46 14.92 -12.02
C GLU A 212 5.72 15.39 -12.75
N GLY A 213 5.85 15.07 -14.03
CA GLY A 213 6.99 15.50 -14.82
C GLY A 213 7.24 14.64 -16.05
N GLN A 214 8.47 14.31 -16.31
CA GLN A 214 8.88 13.43 -17.40
C GLN A 214 9.17 12.02 -16.86
N ALA A 215 8.57 11.00 -17.46
CA ALA A 215 8.94 9.62 -17.17
C ALA A 215 10.35 9.35 -17.73
N ARG A 216 11.28 8.93 -16.86
CA ARG A 216 12.68 8.61 -17.19
C ARG A 216 12.92 7.13 -17.36
N VAL A 217 12.14 6.32 -16.68
CA VAL A 217 12.20 4.86 -16.75
C VAL A 217 10.79 4.29 -16.89
N LEU A 218 10.65 3.24 -17.68
CA LEU A 218 9.44 2.45 -17.85
C LEU A 218 9.81 0.97 -17.65
N LYS A 219 9.03 0.24 -16.86
CA LYS A 219 9.19 -1.21 -16.66
C LYS A 219 7.82 -1.88 -16.57
N PHE A 220 7.64 -2.96 -17.30
CA PHE A 220 6.50 -3.85 -17.10
C PHE A 220 6.79 -4.83 -15.96
N SER A 221 5.79 -5.15 -15.13
CA SER A 221 5.88 -6.28 -14.22
C SER A 221 6.11 -7.59 -14.99
N ARG A 222 6.71 -8.59 -14.35
CA ARG A 222 7.08 -9.87 -15.01
C ARG A 222 5.89 -10.59 -15.64
N ASN A 223 4.69 -10.47 -15.09
CA ASN A 223 3.45 -10.99 -15.67
C ASN A 223 2.83 -10.06 -16.73
N GLY A 224 3.37 -8.87 -16.95
CA GLY A 224 2.86 -7.86 -17.90
C GLY A 224 1.58 -7.15 -17.48
N ALA A 225 1.06 -7.39 -16.28
CA ALA A 225 -0.20 -6.81 -15.82
C ALA A 225 -0.07 -5.34 -15.37
N LEU A 226 1.10 -4.97 -14.88
CA LEU A 226 1.40 -3.63 -14.38
C LEU A 226 2.46 -2.94 -15.24
N LEU A 227 2.38 -1.63 -15.31
CA LEU A 227 3.42 -0.75 -15.86
C LEU A 227 3.86 0.23 -14.77
N LEU A 228 5.15 0.23 -14.47
CA LEU A 228 5.79 1.21 -13.62
C LEU A 228 6.44 2.29 -14.48
N ALA A 229 6.28 3.56 -14.10
CA ALA A 229 7.08 4.67 -14.59
C ALA A 229 7.69 5.43 -13.42
N GLY A 230 8.99 5.58 -13.44
CA GLY A 230 9.74 6.47 -12.57
C GLY A 230 10.13 7.75 -13.30
N GLY A 231 10.14 8.87 -12.58
CA GLY A 231 10.48 10.15 -13.18
C GLY A 231 10.20 11.32 -12.26
N GLY A 232 9.82 12.45 -12.84
CA GLY A 232 9.50 13.66 -12.08
C GLY A 232 10.00 14.93 -12.74
N GLN A 233 10.30 15.90 -11.91
CA GLN A 233 10.88 17.19 -12.32
C GLN A 233 12.16 17.43 -11.52
N GLY A 234 13.26 17.57 -12.21
CA GLY A 234 14.58 17.80 -11.62
C GLY A 234 14.57 18.93 -10.59
N ALA A 235 15.24 18.72 -9.45
CA ALA A 235 15.33 19.63 -8.32
C ALA A 235 13.97 20.06 -7.72
N ALA A 236 12.90 19.28 -7.94
CA ALA A 236 11.57 19.60 -7.42
C ALA A 236 10.85 18.40 -6.81
N ARG A 237 10.71 17.31 -7.56
CA ARG A 237 10.01 16.10 -7.10
C ARG A 237 10.32 14.91 -8.00
N GLY A 238 10.53 13.74 -7.39
CA GLY A 238 10.63 12.47 -8.08
C GLY A 238 9.79 11.39 -7.41
N LEU A 239 9.17 10.56 -8.23
CA LEU A 239 8.40 9.42 -7.75
C LEU A 239 8.26 8.34 -8.82
N ALA A 240 7.81 7.17 -8.40
CA ALA A 240 7.39 6.09 -9.28
C ALA A 240 5.88 5.88 -9.18
N VAL A 241 5.24 5.68 -10.32
CA VAL A 241 3.80 5.42 -10.45
C VAL A 241 3.61 4.05 -11.10
N VAL A 242 2.69 3.26 -10.57
CA VAL A 242 2.32 1.96 -11.11
C VAL A 242 0.89 2.00 -11.61
N TRP A 243 0.65 1.59 -12.86
CA TRP A 243 -0.67 1.43 -13.45
C TRP A 243 -1.01 -0.03 -13.72
N ASP A 244 -2.27 -0.38 -13.52
CA ASP A 244 -2.88 -1.57 -14.11
C ASP A 244 -3.06 -1.37 -15.62
N ILE A 245 -2.48 -2.24 -16.42
CA ILE A 245 -2.47 -2.12 -17.89
C ILE A 245 -3.86 -2.21 -18.48
N LYS A 246 -4.70 -3.09 -17.97
CA LYS A 246 -6.03 -3.35 -18.53
C LYS A 246 -6.95 -2.15 -18.38
N SER A 247 -6.99 -1.55 -17.20
CA SER A 247 -7.89 -0.44 -16.86
C SER A 247 -7.26 0.95 -17.05
N GLY A 248 -5.93 1.05 -17.10
CA GLY A 248 -5.17 2.30 -17.05
C GLY A 248 -5.28 3.03 -15.70
N LYS A 249 -5.72 2.34 -14.65
CA LYS A 249 -5.86 2.92 -13.30
C LYS A 249 -4.49 2.99 -12.63
N ARG A 250 -4.20 4.12 -11.98
CA ARG A 250 -3.09 4.21 -11.04
C ARG A 250 -3.39 3.33 -9.83
N MET A 251 -2.49 2.39 -9.57
CA MET A 251 -2.61 1.45 -8.46
C MET A 251 -1.83 1.95 -7.25
N MET A 252 -0.66 2.56 -7.50
CA MET A 252 0.26 2.96 -6.46
C MET A 252 1.14 4.13 -6.91
N GLU A 253 1.52 4.96 -5.94
CA GLU A 253 2.55 5.99 -6.07
C GLU A 253 3.53 5.81 -4.92
N VAL A 254 4.81 5.76 -5.21
CA VAL A 254 5.88 5.60 -4.21
C VAL A 254 7.04 6.54 -4.49
N GLY A 255 7.73 6.91 -3.42
CA GLY A 255 8.83 7.85 -3.45
C GLY A 255 8.34 9.29 -3.28
N ASP A 256 9.09 10.05 -2.51
CA ASP A 256 8.98 11.50 -2.39
C ASP A 256 10.39 12.08 -2.49
N GLU A 257 11.02 11.78 -3.66
CA GLU A 257 12.39 12.17 -3.92
C GLU A 257 12.45 13.68 -4.16
N LEU A 258 13.50 14.34 -3.63
CA LEU A 258 13.75 15.77 -3.83
C LEU A 258 14.23 16.08 -5.26
N ASP A 259 14.50 15.07 -6.07
CA ASP A 259 14.92 15.17 -7.46
C ASP A 259 14.29 14.05 -8.28
N GLU A 260 14.38 14.11 -9.61
CA GLU A 260 13.77 13.12 -10.48
C GLU A 260 14.29 11.68 -10.23
N VAL A 261 13.41 10.70 -10.35
CA VAL A 261 13.77 9.27 -10.35
C VAL A 261 14.34 8.92 -11.72
N LEU A 262 15.59 8.44 -11.76
CA LEU A 262 16.28 8.03 -12.99
C LEU A 262 16.20 6.53 -13.22
N ALA A 263 16.05 5.75 -12.17
CA ALA A 263 15.99 4.30 -12.19
C ALA A 263 14.86 3.80 -11.28
N ALA A 264 14.06 2.86 -11.77
CA ALA A 264 13.01 2.20 -10.97
C ALA A 264 12.70 0.83 -11.55
N ASP A 265 12.32 -0.11 -10.70
CA ASP A 265 11.81 -1.43 -11.09
C ASP A 265 10.85 -1.99 -10.03
N ILE A 266 10.07 -2.98 -10.43
CA ILE A 266 9.14 -3.72 -9.57
C ILE A 266 9.59 -5.18 -9.46
N SER A 267 9.62 -5.72 -8.25
CA SER A 267 10.01 -7.12 -8.02
C SER A 267 9.12 -8.12 -8.76
N ALA A 268 9.64 -9.33 -8.99
CA ALA A 268 8.95 -10.37 -9.76
C ALA A 268 7.59 -10.75 -9.14
N ASP A 269 7.51 -10.80 -7.82
CA ASP A 269 6.31 -11.07 -7.02
C ASP A 269 5.43 -9.83 -6.81
N GLN A 270 5.88 -8.65 -7.29
CA GLN A 270 5.19 -7.37 -7.17
C GLN A 270 5.03 -6.85 -5.72
N THR A 271 5.84 -7.34 -4.79
CA THR A 271 5.79 -6.91 -3.38
C THR A 271 6.67 -5.71 -3.07
N LEU A 272 7.69 -5.44 -3.93
CA LEU A 272 8.66 -4.36 -3.74
C LEU A 272 8.76 -3.48 -4.99
N VAL A 273 8.97 -2.18 -4.78
CA VAL A 273 9.37 -1.21 -5.81
C VAL A 273 10.64 -0.53 -5.35
N ALA A 274 11.68 -0.58 -6.19
CA ALA A 274 12.93 0.12 -5.97
C ALA A 274 12.99 1.40 -6.81
N VAL A 275 13.54 2.48 -6.24
CA VAL A 275 13.78 3.76 -6.94
C VAL A 275 15.20 4.25 -6.64
N GLY A 276 15.78 4.97 -7.61
CA GLY A 276 17.11 5.57 -7.49
C GLY A 276 17.29 6.76 -8.43
N GLY A 277 18.24 7.63 -8.11
CA GLY A 277 18.45 8.83 -8.90
C GLY A 277 19.63 9.68 -8.43
N PRO A 278 19.60 11.02 -8.59
CA PRO A 278 20.68 11.93 -8.27
C PRO A 278 21.10 11.95 -6.79
N GLN A 279 20.24 11.54 -5.88
CA GLN A 279 20.52 11.48 -4.44
C GLN A 279 21.53 10.38 -4.06
N LYS A 280 21.91 9.48 -5.00
CA LYS A 280 22.85 8.37 -4.79
C LYS A 280 22.38 7.30 -3.79
N VAL A 281 21.10 7.31 -3.47
CA VAL A 281 20.45 6.36 -2.58
C VAL A 281 19.46 5.55 -3.39
N VAL A 282 19.46 4.23 -3.21
CA VAL A 282 18.37 3.37 -3.68
C VAL A 282 17.40 3.21 -2.52
N ARG A 283 16.12 3.50 -2.74
CA ARG A 283 15.04 3.29 -1.78
C ARG A 283 14.14 2.19 -2.27
N VAL A 284 13.82 1.27 -1.40
CA VAL A 284 12.93 0.15 -1.71
C VAL A 284 11.70 0.25 -0.83
N TYR A 285 10.55 0.25 -1.48
CA TYR A 285 9.24 0.43 -0.86
C TYR A 285 8.41 -0.85 -0.97
N ARG A 286 7.60 -1.12 0.03
CA ARG A 286 6.59 -2.18 0.00
C ARG A 286 5.39 -1.74 -0.84
N THR A 287 4.85 -2.64 -1.64
CA THR A 287 3.70 -2.33 -2.51
C THR A 287 2.36 -2.36 -1.78
N ASP A 288 2.24 -3.11 -0.70
CA ASP A 288 1.03 -3.26 0.11
C ASP A 288 0.76 -2.05 1.01
N THR A 289 1.81 -1.48 1.63
CA THR A 289 1.72 -0.36 2.55
C THR A 289 2.17 0.98 1.95
N GLY A 290 3.00 0.94 0.90
CA GLY A 290 3.69 2.13 0.37
C GLY A 290 4.84 2.62 1.25
N GLU A 291 5.17 1.90 2.32
CA GLU A 291 6.22 2.29 3.27
C GLU A 291 7.62 1.91 2.77
N LEU A 292 8.60 2.67 3.22
CA LEU A 292 10.01 2.40 2.95
C LEU A 292 10.44 1.10 3.67
N ALA A 293 10.88 0.10 2.90
CA ALA A 293 11.39 -1.15 3.44
C ALA A 293 12.85 -1.00 3.88
N TYR A 294 13.71 -0.43 3.03
CA TYR A 294 15.12 -0.16 3.34
C TYR A 294 15.75 0.80 2.33
N GLU A 295 16.93 1.33 2.69
CA GLU A 295 17.76 2.20 1.86
C GLU A 295 19.16 1.60 1.61
N ILE A 296 19.72 1.86 0.42
CA ILE A 296 21.09 1.51 0.04
C ILE A 296 21.86 2.80 -0.25
N THR A 297 22.88 3.10 0.56
CA THR A 297 23.65 4.36 0.50
C THR A 297 25.08 4.20 -0.01
N LYS A 298 25.44 3.05 -0.59
CA LYS A 298 26.82 2.73 -1.00
C LYS A 298 27.28 3.44 -2.28
N HIS A 299 26.37 3.84 -3.15
CA HIS A 299 26.69 4.49 -4.41
C HIS A 299 27.38 5.85 -4.22
N THR A 300 28.38 6.12 -5.03
CA THR A 300 29.17 7.36 -4.94
C THR A 300 28.70 8.45 -5.90
N ASP A 301 27.88 8.10 -6.89
CA ASP A 301 27.33 9.01 -7.89
C ASP A 301 25.88 8.63 -8.23
N TRP A 302 25.24 9.37 -9.13
CA TRP A 302 23.87 9.21 -9.57
C TRP A 302 23.58 7.79 -10.01
N ILE A 303 22.48 7.22 -9.54
CA ILE A 303 22.01 5.90 -9.92
C ILE A 303 21.23 6.03 -11.22
N TYR A 304 21.75 5.44 -12.29
CA TYR A 304 21.17 5.51 -13.62
C TYR A 304 20.32 4.29 -13.97
N ASN A 305 20.59 3.16 -13.34
CA ASN A 305 19.82 1.96 -13.61
C ASN A 305 19.74 1.05 -12.39
N LEU A 306 18.63 0.35 -12.29
CA LEU A 306 18.43 -0.75 -11.33
C LEU A 306 17.47 -1.77 -11.93
N GLU A 307 17.62 -3.03 -11.54
CA GLU A 307 16.73 -4.10 -12.00
C GLU A 307 16.68 -5.25 -10.98
N PHE A 308 15.48 -5.72 -10.67
CA PHE A 308 15.28 -6.96 -9.92
C PHE A 308 15.53 -8.19 -10.80
N SER A 309 16.14 -9.22 -10.24
CA SER A 309 16.25 -10.50 -10.92
C SER A 309 14.89 -11.14 -11.18
N PRO A 310 14.75 -11.95 -12.24
CA PRO A 310 13.49 -12.59 -12.59
C PRO A 310 12.89 -13.49 -11.51
N ASP A 311 13.74 -14.06 -10.66
CA ASP A 311 13.36 -14.88 -9.49
C ASP A 311 13.03 -14.04 -8.24
N GLY A 312 13.24 -12.71 -8.28
CA GLY A 312 13.00 -11.80 -7.17
C GLY A 312 14.04 -11.84 -6.05
N VAL A 313 15.11 -12.61 -6.20
CA VAL A 313 16.13 -12.82 -5.14
C VAL A 313 17.14 -11.67 -5.09
N LEU A 314 17.52 -11.11 -6.25
CA LEU A 314 18.56 -10.10 -6.37
C LEU A 314 18.02 -8.77 -6.89
N LEU A 315 18.71 -7.69 -6.49
CA LEU A 315 18.55 -6.36 -7.05
C LEU A 315 19.91 -5.88 -7.55
N ALA A 316 20.05 -5.59 -8.85
CA ALA A 316 21.27 -5.00 -9.42
C ALA A 316 21.10 -3.48 -9.51
N THR A 317 22.18 -2.71 -9.22
CA THR A 317 22.18 -1.26 -9.26
C THR A 317 23.45 -0.72 -9.91
N GLY A 318 23.32 0.27 -10.78
CA GLY A 318 24.42 0.87 -11.51
C GLY A 318 24.45 2.39 -11.42
N ASP A 319 25.65 2.95 -11.20
CA ASP A 319 25.84 4.39 -11.06
C ASP A 319 26.65 5.03 -12.19
N ARG A 320 26.70 6.36 -12.17
CA ARG A 320 27.40 7.21 -13.15
C ARG A 320 28.90 7.04 -13.14
N ASN A 321 29.51 6.61 -12.03
CA ASN A 321 30.96 6.37 -11.92
C ASN A 321 31.38 4.95 -12.35
N GLY A 322 30.42 4.11 -12.78
CA GLY A 322 30.66 2.73 -13.15
C GLY A 322 30.58 1.76 -11.97
N GLY A 323 30.10 2.21 -10.83
CA GLY A 323 29.76 1.37 -9.69
C GLY A 323 28.62 0.44 -10.06
N LEU A 324 28.84 -0.87 -9.98
CA LEU A 324 27.85 -1.90 -10.26
C LEU A 324 27.81 -2.85 -9.07
N HIS A 325 26.67 -2.89 -8.39
CA HIS A 325 26.46 -3.68 -7.19
C HIS A 325 25.23 -4.57 -7.35
N VAL A 326 25.27 -5.72 -6.71
CA VAL A 326 24.15 -6.65 -6.63
C VAL A 326 23.82 -6.85 -5.15
N TRP A 327 22.57 -6.80 -4.82
CA TRP A 327 22.02 -6.83 -3.48
C TRP A 327 21.04 -7.97 -3.34
N GLU A 328 20.87 -8.47 -2.15
CA GLU A 328 19.74 -9.30 -1.78
C GLU A 328 18.45 -8.44 -1.79
N ALA A 329 17.46 -8.81 -2.60
CA ALA A 329 16.29 -7.97 -2.86
C ALA A 329 15.41 -7.70 -1.63
N LEU A 330 15.31 -8.66 -0.70
CA LEU A 330 14.46 -8.54 0.48
C LEU A 330 15.09 -7.74 1.62
N THR A 331 16.43 -7.76 1.74
CA THR A 331 17.14 -7.20 2.90
C THR A 331 18.01 -5.98 2.57
N GLY A 332 18.30 -5.73 1.29
CA GLY A 332 19.24 -4.70 0.87
C GLY A 332 20.69 -5.00 1.22
N ARG A 333 21.03 -6.23 1.58
CA ARG A 333 22.42 -6.62 1.83
C ARG A 333 23.20 -6.76 0.55
N GLU A 334 24.48 -6.34 0.59
CA GLU A 334 25.36 -6.51 -0.55
C GLU A 334 25.67 -7.98 -0.78
N TYR A 335 25.40 -8.44 -2.00
CA TYR A 335 25.74 -9.77 -2.46
C TYR A 335 27.04 -9.77 -3.27
N LEU A 336 27.14 -8.92 -4.33
CA LEU A 336 28.30 -8.79 -5.19
C LEU A 336 28.64 -7.32 -5.49
N THR A 337 29.94 -7.03 -5.62
CA THR A 337 30.41 -5.81 -6.27
C THR A 337 31.14 -6.19 -7.58
N LEU A 338 30.58 -5.77 -8.71
CA LEU A 338 31.09 -6.12 -10.05
C LEU A 338 31.96 -4.98 -10.55
N LYS A 339 33.29 -5.19 -10.56
CA LYS A 339 34.28 -4.16 -10.91
C LYS A 339 34.92 -4.46 -12.26
N ASP A 340 34.68 -3.63 -13.29
CA ASP A 340 35.44 -3.66 -14.56
C ASP A 340 34.99 -2.55 -15.54
N HIS A 341 33.78 -1.95 -15.35
CA HIS A 341 33.38 -0.78 -16.13
C HIS A 341 34.15 0.47 -15.69
N LYS A 342 34.46 1.34 -16.66
CA LYS A 342 35.29 2.54 -16.46
C LYS A 342 34.50 3.85 -16.54
N LYS A 343 33.23 3.79 -16.90
CA LYS A 343 32.31 4.93 -17.04
C LYS A 343 30.90 4.52 -16.59
N ALA A 344 29.98 5.46 -16.69
CA ALA A 344 28.60 5.30 -16.28
C ALA A 344 27.98 3.96 -16.76
N ILE A 345 27.29 3.29 -15.85
CA ILE A 345 26.41 2.16 -16.15
C ILE A 345 25.09 2.72 -16.68
N THR A 346 24.79 2.49 -17.94
CA THR A 346 23.64 3.08 -18.63
C THR A 346 22.45 2.14 -18.72
N ALA A 347 22.68 0.84 -18.66
CA ALA A 347 21.60 -0.16 -18.66
C ALA A 347 22.05 -1.43 -17.94
N LEU A 348 21.07 -2.07 -17.29
CA LEU A 348 21.17 -3.37 -16.65
C LEU A 348 20.03 -4.24 -17.18
N SER A 349 20.30 -5.54 -17.39
CA SER A 349 19.25 -6.49 -17.73
C SER A 349 19.65 -7.90 -17.28
N PHE A 350 18.78 -8.52 -16.48
CA PHE A 350 18.93 -9.93 -16.14
C PHE A 350 18.43 -10.82 -17.27
N ARG A 351 19.15 -11.90 -17.55
CA ARG A 351 18.62 -12.98 -18.37
C ARG A 351 17.43 -13.64 -17.66
N ILE A 352 16.48 -14.18 -18.43
CA ILE A 352 15.22 -14.68 -17.90
C ILE A 352 15.36 -15.75 -16.80
N ASP A 353 16.47 -16.49 -16.76
CA ASP A 353 16.78 -17.49 -15.74
C ASP A 353 17.43 -16.89 -14.46
N GLY A 354 17.66 -15.59 -14.42
CA GLY A 354 18.27 -14.89 -13.29
C GLY A 354 19.75 -15.18 -13.04
N ASN A 355 20.39 -16.03 -13.84
CA ASN A 355 21.77 -16.48 -13.60
C ASN A 355 22.84 -15.59 -14.23
N ILE A 356 22.46 -14.74 -15.18
CA ILE A 356 23.36 -13.81 -15.87
C ILE A 356 22.77 -12.41 -15.82
N LEU A 357 23.60 -11.45 -15.43
CA LEU A 357 23.34 -10.02 -15.53
C LEU A 357 24.13 -9.47 -16.73
N ALA A 358 23.47 -8.73 -17.62
CA ALA A 358 24.11 -7.90 -18.60
C ALA A 358 24.23 -6.46 -18.09
N SER A 359 25.33 -5.82 -18.32
CA SER A 359 25.57 -4.40 -18.05
C SER A 359 26.09 -3.69 -19.30
N ALA A 360 25.55 -2.50 -19.56
CA ALA A 360 26.01 -1.62 -20.61
C ALA A 360 26.62 -0.34 -20.03
N SER A 361 27.63 0.20 -20.69
CA SER A 361 28.33 1.38 -20.19
C SER A 361 28.70 2.39 -21.28
N GLU A 362 28.87 3.64 -20.87
CA GLU A 362 29.47 4.69 -21.70
C GLU A 362 30.97 4.39 -22.05
N ASP A 363 31.55 3.32 -21.49
CA ASP A 363 32.87 2.83 -21.88
C ASP A 363 32.90 2.06 -23.21
N ASN A 364 31.79 2.03 -23.94
CA ASN A 364 31.52 1.37 -25.24
C ASN A 364 31.17 -0.12 -25.11
N THR A 365 31.24 -0.71 -23.93
CA THR A 365 31.16 -2.16 -23.77
C THR A 365 29.80 -2.60 -23.22
N VAL A 366 29.41 -3.81 -23.62
CA VAL A 366 28.43 -4.63 -22.91
C VAL A 366 29.19 -5.79 -22.27
N LYS A 367 28.86 -6.10 -21.01
CA LYS A 367 29.47 -7.19 -20.25
C LYS A 367 28.39 -8.12 -19.70
N LEU A 368 28.69 -9.41 -19.67
CA LEU A 368 27.84 -10.43 -19.03
C LEU A 368 28.55 -10.95 -17.78
N TRP A 369 27.81 -11.00 -16.69
CA TRP A 369 28.28 -11.43 -15.37
C TRP A 369 27.47 -12.64 -14.91
N GLU A 370 28.15 -13.67 -14.44
CA GLU A 370 27.48 -14.75 -13.74
C GLU A 370 27.21 -14.35 -12.29
N MET A 371 26.08 -14.83 -11.73
CA MET A 371 25.57 -14.39 -10.43
C MET A 371 25.97 -15.31 -9.26
N GLU A 372 26.86 -16.28 -9.47
CA GLU A 372 27.37 -17.14 -8.40
C GLU A 372 28.59 -16.47 -7.72
N GLU A 373 29.59 -16.08 -8.49
CA GLU A 373 30.81 -15.47 -7.99
C GLU A 373 31.03 -14.02 -8.46
N GLY A 374 30.17 -13.53 -9.36
CA GLY A 374 30.26 -12.18 -9.94
C GLY A 374 31.35 -12.03 -10.98
N LYS A 375 31.77 -13.10 -11.65
CA LYS A 375 32.78 -13.06 -12.71
C LYS A 375 32.21 -12.56 -14.02
N ALA A 376 32.96 -11.69 -14.70
CA ALA A 376 32.69 -11.34 -16.09
C ALA A 376 32.94 -12.53 -17.01
N ILE A 377 31.89 -13.06 -17.65
CA ILE A 377 32.01 -14.22 -18.56
C ILE A 377 32.17 -13.80 -20.02
N LYS A 378 31.68 -12.60 -20.38
CA LYS A 378 31.80 -12.01 -21.72
C LYS A 378 31.92 -10.50 -21.64
N SER A 379 32.64 -9.92 -22.61
CA SER A 379 32.71 -8.47 -22.82
C SER A 379 32.95 -8.20 -24.30
N TRP A 380 32.25 -7.23 -24.88
CA TRP A 380 32.48 -6.80 -26.27
C TRP A 380 32.21 -5.31 -26.45
N ASN A 381 32.89 -4.72 -27.44
CA ASN A 381 32.60 -3.35 -27.88
C ASN A 381 31.28 -3.34 -28.66
N ALA A 382 30.23 -2.77 -28.09
CA ALA A 382 28.90 -2.74 -28.72
C ALA A 382 28.70 -1.49 -29.58
N HIS A 383 29.08 -0.30 -29.09
CA HIS A 383 28.82 0.98 -29.78
C HIS A 383 30.01 1.92 -29.67
N GLY A 384 30.36 2.59 -30.77
CA GLY A 384 31.33 3.68 -30.74
C GLY A 384 30.78 4.91 -30.01
N GLY A 385 31.51 5.41 -29.01
CA GLY A 385 31.16 6.60 -28.23
C GLY A 385 30.29 6.35 -27.02
N GLY A 386 29.93 5.10 -26.73
CA GLY A 386 29.14 4.68 -25.55
C GLY A 386 27.85 3.97 -25.88
N VAL A 387 27.51 2.96 -25.07
CA VAL A 387 26.21 2.31 -25.08
C VAL A 387 25.27 3.19 -24.26
N LEU A 388 24.03 3.41 -24.70
CA LEU A 388 23.05 4.24 -24.01
C LEU A 388 21.90 3.42 -23.44
N SER A 389 21.51 2.32 -24.10
CA SER A 389 20.45 1.41 -23.63
C SER A 389 20.74 -0.02 -24.10
N MET A 390 20.28 -0.99 -23.33
CA MET A 390 20.47 -2.42 -23.63
C MET A 390 19.39 -3.23 -22.91
N GLU A 391 18.98 -4.35 -23.51
CA GLU A 391 18.00 -5.27 -22.93
C GLU A 391 18.28 -6.71 -23.41
N PHE A 392 18.10 -7.70 -22.52
CA PHE A 392 18.02 -9.10 -22.91
C PHE A 392 16.67 -9.40 -23.57
N CYS A 393 16.69 -10.05 -24.71
CA CYS A 393 15.52 -10.73 -25.25
C CYS A 393 15.27 -12.03 -24.49
N ARG A 394 14.03 -12.51 -24.53
CA ARG A 394 13.64 -13.78 -23.87
C ARG A 394 14.46 -14.99 -24.33
N ASP A 395 14.90 -15.02 -25.57
CA ASP A 395 15.71 -16.09 -26.16
C ASP A 395 17.21 -15.98 -25.87
N GLY A 396 17.60 -15.00 -25.04
CA GLY A 396 18.99 -14.76 -24.67
C GLY A 396 19.78 -13.88 -25.63
N ARG A 397 19.19 -13.41 -26.75
CA ARG A 397 19.79 -12.35 -27.56
C ARG A 397 19.86 -11.06 -26.75
N VAL A 398 20.68 -10.14 -27.17
CA VAL A 398 20.81 -8.81 -26.56
C VAL A 398 20.53 -7.75 -27.63
N VAL A 399 19.64 -6.79 -27.32
CA VAL A 399 19.51 -5.56 -28.11
C VAL A 399 20.25 -4.42 -27.45
N SER A 400 20.84 -3.54 -28.22
CA SER A 400 21.55 -2.38 -27.69
C SER A 400 21.43 -1.17 -28.60
N SER A 401 21.56 0.02 -28.04
CA SER A 401 21.62 1.29 -28.78
C SER A 401 22.70 2.21 -28.20
N GLY A 402 23.18 3.16 -28.99
CA GLY A 402 24.29 3.96 -28.53
C GLY A 402 24.49 5.29 -29.25
N ARG A 403 25.57 5.96 -28.89
CA ARG A 403 25.95 7.27 -29.45
C ARG A 403 26.29 7.25 -30.92
N ASP A 404 26.57 6.09 -31.50
CA ASP A 404 26.74 5.87 -32.94
C ASP A 404 25.43 5.95 -33.74
N ARG A 405 24.31 6.23 -33.07
CA ARG A 405 22.95 6.40 -33.62
C ARG A 405 22.35 5.10 -34.20
N VAL A 406 22.88 3.96 -33.84
CA VAL A 406 22.47 2.65 -34.36
C VAL A 406 21.87 1.81 -33.24
N ALA A 407 20.82 1.08 -33.54
CA ALA A 407 20.36 -0.05 -32.75
C ALA A 407 20.96 -1.34 -33.31
N LYS A 408 21.35 -2.27 -32.46
CA LYS A 408 21.98 -3.53 -32.83
C LYS A 408 21.36 -4.69 -32.06
N ILE A 409 21.45 -5.89 -32.68
CA ILE A 409 21.09 -7.15 -32.04
C ILE A 409 22.27 -8.10 -32.04
N TRP A 410 22.50 -8.75 -30.91
CA TRP A 410 23.65 -9.62 -30.64
C TRP A 410 23.17 -10.99 -30.20
N ASP A 411 23.94 -12.03 -30.47
CA ASP A 411 23.75 -13.31 -29.82
C ASP A 411 24.27 -13.31 -28.38
N GLN A 412 24.03 -14.35 -27.65
CA GLN A 412 24.48 -14.53 -26.27
C GLN A 412 26.02 -14.60 -26.12
N ASN A 413 26.77 -14.69 -27.18
CA ASN A 413 28.24 -14.69 -27.19
C ASN A 413 28.80 -13.31 -27.53
N GLY A 414 27.96 -12.29 -27.75
CA GLY A 414 28.41 -10.96 -28.18
C GLY A 414 28.75 -10.83 -29.66
N LYS A 415 28.32 -11.80 -30.50
CA LYS A 415 28.46 -11.69 -31.97
C LYS A 415 27.27 -10.84 -32.50
N GLN A 416 27.61 -9.80 -33.26
CA GLN A 416 26.58 -8.97 -33.90
C GLN A 416 25.80 -9.79 -34.94
N LEU A 417 24.48 -9.92 -34.70
CA LEU A 417 23.58 -10.55 -35.67
C LEU A 417 23.08 -9.54 -36.68
N ARG A 418 22.81 -8.30 -36.23
CA ARG A 418 22.27 -7.24 -37.09
C ARG A 418 22.56 -5.85 -36.52
N ALA A 419 22.73 -4.88 -37.44
CA ALA A 419 22.66 -3.44 -37.17
C ALA A 419 21.50 -2.88 -37.98
N PHE A 420 20.70 -2.02 -37.36
CA PHE A 420 19.55 -1.36 -38.03
C PHE A 420 20.00 -0.04 -38.66
N PRO A 421 19.22 0.50 -39.62
CA PRO A 421 19.51 1.81 -40.20
C PRO A 421 19.65 2.90 -39.14
N ALA A 422 20.62 3.77 -39.28
CA ALA A 422 20.92 4.82 -38.31
C ALA A 422 19.71 5.75 -38.10
N LEU A 423 19.47 6.11 -36.86
CA LEU A 423 18.53 7.13 -36.46
C LEU A 423 19.06 8.53 -36.77
N LYS A 424 18.23 9.55 -36.66
CA LYS A 424 18.62 10.94 -36.99
C LYS A 424 19.64 11.49 -36.00
N ASP A 425 19.49 11.11 -34.72
CA ASP A 425 20.35 11.53 -33.62
C ASP A 425 20.66 10.35 -32.69
N LEU A 426 21.25 10.58 -31.54
CA LEU A 426 21.67 9.57 -30.56
C LEU A 426 20.52 8.57 -30.31
N ALA A 427 20.81 7.29 -30.46
CA ALA A 427 19.88 6.20 -30.18
C ALA A 427 19.83 5.96 -28.66
N VAL A 428 18.95 6.71 -27.98
CA VAL A 428 18.94 6.81 -26.51
C VAL A 428 18.24 5.66 -25.81
N GLN A 429 17.27 5.03 -26.48
CA GLN A 429 16.50 3.90 -25.91
C GLN A 429 16.30 2.80 -26.94
N VAL A 430 16.31 1.55 -26.48
CA VAL A 430 15.98 0.38 -27.28
C VAL A 430 15.24 -0.64 -26.42
N SER A 431 14.29 -1.34 -27.04
CA SER A 431 13.60 -2.47 -26.42
C SER A 431 13.22 -3.50 -27.49
N HIS A 432 13.02 -4.75 -27.09
CA HIS A 432 12.64 -5.86 -27.98
C HIS A 432 11.29 -6.45 -27.58
N CYS A 433 10.37 -6.50 -28.52
CA CYS A 433 9.07 -7.16 -28.32
C CYS A 433 9.14 -8.61 -28.78
N ASP A 434 9.30 -9.55 -27.85
CA ASP A 434 9.43 -10.97 -28.12
C ASP A 434 8.21 -11.59 -28.83
N GLU A 435 7.00 -11.11 -28.55
CA GLU A 435 5.74 -11.67 -29.10
C GLU A 435 5.60 -11.47 -30.62
N VAL A 436 6.33 -10.53 -31.20
CA VAL A 436 6.28 -10.22 -32.64
C VAL A 436 7.66 -10.05 -33.25
N ASP A 437 8.73 -10.39 -32.53
CA ASP A 437 10.15 -10.28 -32.89
C ASP A 437 10.47 -8.92 -33.55
N ARG A 438 10.23 -7.81 -32.77
CA ARG A 438 10.46 -6.44 -33.25
C ARG A 438 11.43 -5.69 -32.36
N VAL A 439 12.35 -5.00 -32.97
CA VAL A 439 13.22 -4.04 -32.30
C VAL A 439 12.62 -2.64 -32.44
N ILE A 440 12.54 -1.94 -31.30
CA ILE A 440 11.97 -0.60 -31.19
C ILE A 440 13.07 0.28 -30.60
N ALA A 441 13.45 1.33 -31.30
CA ALA A 441 14.44 2.27 -30.80
C ALA A 441 14.02 3.73 -30.97
N GLY A 442 14.36 4.53 -29.97
CA GLY A 442 14.05 5.96 -29.91
C GLY A 442 15.31 6.83 -29.91
N ASP A 443 15.22 7.99 -30.56
CA ASP A 443 16.33 8.92 -30.62
C ASP A 443 16.10 10.22 -29.82
N TRP A 444 17.14 11.06 -29.78
CA TRP A 444 17.11 12.34 -29.09
C TRP A 444 16.16 13.36 -29.72
N THR A 445 15.76 13.17 -31.00
CA THR A 445 14.75 14.03 -31.65
C THR A 445 13.32 13.65 -31.33
N GLY A 446 13.11 12.51 -30.65
CA GLY A 446 11.77 11.97 -30.31
C GLY A 446 11.19 11.06 -31.37
N ALA A 447 11.96 10.67 -32.39
CA ALA A 447 11.56 9.66 -33.36
C ALA A 447 11.71 8.26 -32.73
N VAL A 448 10.68 7.43 -32.85
CA VAL A 448 10.69 6.04 -32.39
C VAL A 448 10.44 5.15 -33.60
N ARG A 449 11.42 4.37 -34.00
CA ARG A 449 11.32 3.49 -35.15
C ARG A 449 11.16 2.03 -34.73
N VAL A 450 10.42 1.30 -35.56
CA VAL A 450 10.12 -0.12 -35.34
C VAL A 450 10.62 -0.92 -36.54
N TRP A 451 11.41 -1.94 -36.25
CA TRP A 451 11.94 -2.86 -37.28
C TRP A 451 11.57 -4.31 -36.95
N ASN A 452 11.47 -5.13 -37.99
CA ASN A 452 11.47 -6.57 -37.85
C ASN A 452 12.88 -7.04 -37.49
N ALA A 453 13.04 -7.81 -36.43
CA ALA A 453 14.34 -8.25 -35.94
C ALA A 453 15.02 -9.24 -36.90
N ALA A 454 14.22 -10.09 -37.57
CA ALA A 454 14.74 -11.14 -38.45
C ALA A 454 15.29 -10.62 -39.77
N ASP A 455 14.64 -9.66 -40.45
CA ASP A 455 15.05 -9.15 -41.77
C ASP A 455 15.59 -7.69 -41.74
N GLY A 456 15.34 -6.94 -40.64
CA GLY A 456 15.77 -5.55 -40.48
C GLY A 456 14.89 -4.52 -41.20
N LYS A 457 13.75 -4.95 -41.76
CA LYS A 457 12.83 -4.06 -42.47
C LYS A 457 12.17 -3.10 -41.49
N GLN A 458 12.18 -1.79 -41.81
CA GLN A 458 11.41 -0.80 -41.03
C GLN A 458 9.91 -1.02 -41.27
N LEU A 459 9.15 -1.16 -40.18
CA LEU A 459 7.72 -1.42 -40.21
C LEU A 459 6.90 -0.15 -40.02
N GLY A 460 7.48 0.86 -39.36
CA GLY A 460 6.82 2.16 -39.12
C GLY A 460 7.49 2.97 -38.01
N GLU A 461 6.78 3.98 -37.57
CA GLU A 461 7.23 4.89 -36.52
C GLU A 461 6.14 5.09 -35.49
N LEU A 462 6.54 5.27 -34.22
CA LEU A 462 5.70 5.69 -33.10
C LEU A 462 6.04 7.14 -32.74
N THR A 463 5.18 7.81 -31.98
CA THR A 463 5.42 9.20 -31.58
C THR A 463 5.34 9.38 -30.08
N THR A 464 6.22 10.21 -29.52
CA THR A 464 6.15 10.68 -28.12
C THR A 464 5.11 11.79 -27.92
N ASN A 465 4.59 12.35 -29.03
CA ASN A 465 3.70 13.52 -29.04
C ASN A 465 2.48 13.27 -29.93
N PRO A 466 1.53 12.41 -29.50
CA PRO A 466 0.36 12.09 -30.30
C PRO A 466 -0.53 13.32 -30.49
N PRO A 467 -1.22 13.46 -31.64
CA PRO A 467 -2.09 14.60 -31.89
C PRO A 467 -3.33 14.56 -31.00
N LEU A 468 -3.84 15.76 -30.65
CA LEU A 468 -5.08 15.94 -29.87
C LEU A 468 -6.27 15.24 -30.53
N LEU A 469 -7.21 14.76 -29.75
CA LEU A 469 -8.46 14.16 -30.25
C LEU A 469 -9.25 15.11 -31.12
N ALA A 470 -9.28 16.41 -30.78
CA ALA A 470 -9.90 17.42 -31.59
C ALA A 470 -9.29 17.53 -33.00
N SER A 471 -7.95 17.45 -33.09
CA SER A 471 -7.24 17.45 -34.36
C SER A 471 -7.52 16.18 -35.17
N ARG A 472 -7.55 15.01 -34.52
CA ARG A 472 -7.91 13.74 -35.16
C ARG A 472 -9.34 13.75 -35.68
N LEU A 473 -10.27 14.27 -34.86
CA LEU A 473 -11.69 14.44 -35.26
C LEU A 473 -11.81 15.39 -36.45
N LYS A 474 -11.12 16.54 -36.40
CA LYS A 474 -11.11 17.50 -37.50
C LYS A 474 -10.56 16.88 -38.78
N ILE A 475 -9.41 16.19 -38.72
CA ILE A 475 -8.83 15.50 -39.90
C ILE A 475 -9.81 14.49 -40.47
N ALA A 476 -10.51 13.71 -39.62
CA ALA A 476 -11.52 12.77 -40.07
C ALA A 476 -12.74 13.45 -40.70
N GLN A 477 -13.20 14.59 -40.12
CA GLN A 477 -14.27 15.41 -40.67
C GLN A 477 -13.88 16.07 -41.99
N ASP A 478 -12.69 16.62 -42.10
CA ASP A 478 -12.17 17.26 -43.32
C ASP A 478 -12.03 16.22 -44.44
N LYS A 479 -11.50 15.01 -44.09
CA LYS A 479 -11.45 13.87 -45.03
C LYS A 479 -12.84 13.46 -45.48
N LEU A 480 -13.80 13.38 -44.59
CA LEU A 480 -15.17 13.03 -44.91
C LEU A 480 -15.81 14.14 -45.81
N ALA A 481 -15.54 15.43 -45.45
CA ALA A 481 -15.99 16.57 -46.23
C ALA A 481 -15.37 16.60 -47.67
N THR A 482 -14.14 16.16 -47.83
CA THR A 482 -13.45 16.07 -49.12
C THR A 482 -13.95 14.87 -49.93
N LEU A 483 -14.21 13.74 -49.32
CA LEU A 483 -14.64 12.51 -49.99
C LEU A 483 -16.10 12.58 -50.44
N LYS A 484 -16.98 13.23 -49.67
CA LYS A 484 -18.38 13.40 -50.04
C LYS A 484 -18.57 14.09 -51.40
N PRO A 485 -17.94 15.26 -51.69
CA PRO A 485 -18.06 15.91 -52.98
C PRO A 485 -17.40 15.11 -54.12
N GLN A 486 -16.30 14.40 -53.84
CA GLN A 486 -15.69 13.51 -54.85
C GLN A 486 -16.58 12.33 -55.20
N LEU A 487 -17.27 11.77 -54.19
CA LEU A 487 -18.28 10.74 -54.42
C LEU A 487 -19.45 11.26 -55.25
N GLU A 488 -19.94 12.47 -54.94
CA GLU A 488 -21.04 13.13 -55.73
C GLU A 488 -20.59 13.47 -57.15
N THR A 489 -19.34 13.94 -57.32
CA THR A 489 -18.78 14.18 -58.67
C THR A 489 -18.67 12.89 -59.47
N ALA A 490 -18.21 11.80 -58.85
CA ALA A 490 -18.14 10.47 -59.50
C ALA A 490 -19.52 9.94 -59.83
N ARG A 491 -20.53 10.13 -58.94
CA ARG A 491 -21.94 9.80 -59.19
C ARG A 491 -22.55 10.61 -60.35
N THR A 492 -22.32 11.93 -60.33
CA THR A 492 -22.81 12.83 -61.43
C THR A 492 -22.16 12.49 -62.78
N ALA A 493 -20.87 12.09 -62.76
CA ALA A 493 -20.20 11.62 -63.97
C ALA A 493 -20.78 10.26 -64.46
N ALA A 494 -21.12 9.37 -63.52
CA ALA A 494 -21.81 8.11 -63.84
C ALA A 494 -23.25 8.34 -64.34
N GLU A 495 -23.88 9.39 -63.84
CA GLU A 495 -25.24 9.80 -64.24
C GLU A 495 -25.31 10.46 -65.63
N LYS A 496 -24.32 11.32 -65.96
CA LYS A 496 -24.17 11.88 -67.29
C LYS A 496 -23.98 10.81 -68.41
N ALA A 497 -23.37 9.67 -68.00
CA ALA A 497 -23.36 8.48 -68.89
C ALA A 497 -24.73 7.82 -69.07
N LYS A 498 -25.71 8.13 -68.19
CA LYS A 498 -27.08 7.59 -68.19
C LYS A 498 -28.11 8.51 -68.85
N VAL A 499 -27.79 9.74 -69.22
CA VAL A 499 -28.74 10.70 -69.86
C VAL A 499 -29.26 10.23 -71.20
N ALA A 500 -28.68 9.16 -71.75
CA ALA A 500 -29.22 8.47 -72.90
C ALA A 500 -30.48 7.61 -72.66
N GLN A 501 -30.98 7.50 -71.40
CA GLN A 501 -32.17 6.67 -71.10
C GLN A 501 -33.15 7.32 -70.11
N SER A 502 -34.14 8.01 -70.62
CA SER A 502 -35.07 8.84 -69.85
C SER A 502 -35.99 8.18 -68.85
N THR A 503 -36.10 6.86 -68.83
CA THR A 503 -36.99 6.08 -67.94
C THR A 503 -36.34 5.80 -66.59
N HIS A 504 -35.04 5.77 -66.49
CA HIS A 504 -34.34 5.45 -65.25
C HIS A 504 -34.03 6.69 -64.39
N GLN A 505 -34.03 7.85 -64.98
CA GLN A 505 -33.72 9.13 -64.31
C GLN A 505 -34.79 9.52 -63.27
N GLN A 506 -36.10 9.26 -63.51
CA GLN A 506 -37.13 9.54 -62.51
C GLN A 506 -37.11 8.59 -61.31
N GLN A 507 -36.76 7.34 -61.52
CA GLN A 507 -36.66 6.37 -60.42
C GLN A 507 -35.43 6.65 -59.56
N LEU A 508 -34.32 7.10 -60.16
CA LEU A 508 -33.11 7.44 -59.46
C LEU A 508 -33.27 8.74 -58.68
N ALA A 509 -33.93 9.75 -59.26
CA ALA A 509 -34.22 11.01 -58.57
C ALA A 509 -35.12 10.80 -57.34
N ALA A 510 -36.14 9.92 -57.45
CA ALA A 510 -36.96 9.56 -56.28
C ALA A 510 -36.17 8.86 -55.17
N ALA A 511 -35.26 7.96 -55.56
CA ALA A 511 -34.41 7.22 -54.58
C ALA A 511 -33.38 8.15 -53.89
N VAL A 512 -32.84 9.12 -54.63
CA VAL A 512 -31.94 10.14 -54.06
C VAL A 512 -32.67 11.08 -53.12
N ALA A 513 -33.90 11.54 -53.46
CA ALA A 513 -34.70 12.38 -52.58
C ALA A 513 -35.10 11.66 -51.27
N GLN A 514 -35.44 10.39 -51.36
CA GLN A 514 -35.75 9.55 -50.17
C GLN A 514 -34.54 9.33 -49.27
N LYS A 515 -33.36 9.20 -49.87
CA LYS A 515 -32.07 9.09 -49.12
C LYS A 515 -31.77 10.39 -48.34
N MET A 516 -31.93 11.55 -49.02
CA MET A 516 -31.67 12.85 -48.36
C MET A 516 -32.60 13.10 -47.16
N ALA A 517 -33.87 12.68 -47.25
CA ALA A 517 -34.82 12.75 -46.15
C ALA A 517 -34.41 11.85 -44.97
N SER A 518 -33.90 10.66 -45.27
CA SER A 518 -33.41 9.71 -44.26
C SER A 518 -32.11 10.18 -43.64
N GLU A 519 -31.21 10.82 -44.39
CA GLU A 519 -29.95 11.42 -43.90
C GLU A 519 -30.22 12.60 -42.95
N LYS A 520 -31.26 13.40 -43.27
CA LYS A 520 -31.70 14.51 -42.38
C LYS A 520 -32.22 13.96 -41.04
N ALA A 521 -33.06 12.93 -41.05
CA ALA A 521 -33.57 12.26 -39.87
C ALA A 521 -32.43 11.61 -39.03
N THR A 522 -31.41 11.08 -39.74
CA THR A 522 -30.20 10.52 -39.09
C THR A 522 -29.35 11.59 -38.40
N THR A 523 -29.24 12.76 -39.03
CA THR A 523 -28.48 13.90 -38.47
C THR A 523 -29.19 14.48 -37.24
N GLU A 524 -30.50 14.63 -37.29
CA GLU A 524 -31.32 15.07 -36.15
C GLU A 524 -31.24 14.10 -34.96
N SER A 525 -31.33 12.80 -35.25
CA SER A 525 -31.16 11.75 -34.22
C SER A 525 -29.75 11.72 -33.61
N LYS A 526 -28.71 12.00 -34.42
CA LYS A 526 -27.32 12.06 -34.01
C LYS A 526 -27.05 13.20 -33.04
N THR A 527 -27.63 14.40 -33.35
CA THR A 527 -27.49 15.58 -32.50
C THR A 527 -28.19 15.37 -31.13
N GLY A 528 -29.37 14.76 -31.15
CA GLY A 528 -30.13 14.43 -29.96
C GLY A 528 -29.40 13.39 -29.09
N LEU A 529 -28.79 12.41 -29.74
CA LEU A 529 -27.99 11.37 -29.03
C LEU A 529 -26.78 11.97 -28.35
N ALA A 530 -26.02 12.82 -29.04
CA ALA A 530 -24.83 13.47 -28.48
C ALA A 530 -25.15 14.35 -27.27
N ALA A 531 -26.27 15.08 -27.32
CA ALA A 531 -26.72 15.90 -26.19
C ALA A 531 -27.12 15.05 -24.97
N GLN A 532 -27.88 13.96 -25.20
CA GLN A 532 -28.27 13.08 -24.09
C GLN A 532 -27.07 12.28 -23.51
N GLN A 533 -26.14 11.87 -24.36
CA GLN A 533 -24.91 11.21 -23.94
C GLN A 533 -24.04 12.11 -23.05
N LYS A 534 -23.95 13.42 -23.41
CA LYS A 534 -23.24 14.40 -22.57
C LYS A 534 -23.87 14.54 -21.17
N GLN A 535 -25.20 14.63 -21.11
CA GLN A 535 -25.92 14.71 -19.84
C GLN A 535 -25.77 13.42 -19.01
N LEU A 536 -25.82 12.26 -19.66
CA LEU A 536 -25.59 10.98 -19.01
C LEU A 536 -24.19 10.93 -18.40
N ALA A 537 -23.19 11.40 -19.15
CA ALA A 537 -21.80 11.50 -18.74
C ALA A 537 -21.59 12.38 -17.50
N GLU A 538 -22.23 13.55 -17.46
CA GLU A 538 -22.15 14.47 -16.32
C GLU A 538 -22.72 13.81 -15.04
N TYR A 539 -23.91 13.16 -15.15
CA TYR A 539 -24.52 12.48 -14.00
C TYR A 539 -23.73 11.24 -13.53
N GLN A 540 -23.11 10.51 -14.44
CA GLN A 540 -22.24 9.37 -14.12
C GLN A 540 -20.90 9.82 -13.52
N GLY A 541 -20.39 11.01 -13.94
CA GLY A 541 -19.26 11.69 -13.30
C GLY A 541 -19.54 11.99 -11.83
N GLN A 542 -20.71 12.53 -11.54
CA GLN A 542 -21.19 12.79 -10.19
C GLN A 542 -21.33 11.51 -9.34
N GLN A 543 -21.80 10.40 -9.92
CA GLN A 543 -21.97 9.13 -9.21
C GLN A 543 -20.64 8.50 -8.77
N LYS A 544 -19.62 8.52 -9.63
CA LYS A 544 -18.31 7.93 -9.35
C LYS A 544 -17.63 8.56 -8.13
N SER A 545 -17.68 9.90 -8.06
CA SER A 545 -17.11 10.67 -6.96
C SER A 545 -17.77 10.36 -5.61
N LEU A 546 -19.11 10.33 -5.59
CA LEU A 546 -19.87 10.01 -4.38
C LEU A 546 -19.64 8.57 -3.92
N THR A 547 -19.39 7.62 -4.85
CA THR A 547 -19.15 6.21 -4.48
C THR A 547 -17.80 5.99 -3.83
N THR A 548 -16.77 6.71 -4.26
CA THR A 548 -15.44 6.60 -3.63
C THR A 548 -15.46 7.21 -2.22
N GLU A 549 -16.11 8.40 -2.08
CA GLU A 549 -16.25 9.05 -0.77
C GLU A 549 -17.03 8.18 0.24
N ILE A 550 -18.01 7.41 -0.23
CA ILE A 550 -18.79 6.48 0.62
C ILE A 550 -17.99 5.23 1.03
N GLN A 551 -17.15 4.67 0.14
CA GLN A 551 -16.34 3.51 0.49
C GLN A 551 -15.35 3.82 1.61
N ASP A 552 -14.83 5.03 1.59
CA ASP A 552 -13.89 5.46 2.62
C ASP A 552 -14.58 5.83 3.93
N LEU A 553 -15.78 6.45 3.84
CA LEU A 553 -16.60 6.68 5.04
C LEU A 553 -17.11 5.36 5.64
N LYS A 554 -17.43 4.36 4.83
CA LYS A 554 -17.82 3.01 5.30
C LYS A 554 -16.67 2.27 6.01
N LYS A 555 -15.42 2.59 5.69
CA LYS A 555 -14.26 2.08 6.44
C LYS A 555 -14.06 2.87 7.75
N VAL A 556 -14.17 4.20 7.63
CA VAL A 556 -13.82 5.12 8.71
C VAL A 556 -14.89 5.21 9.79
N VAL A 557 -16.19 5.16 9.43
CA VAL A 557 -17.28 5.34 10.40
C VAL A 557 -17.40 4.17 11.37
N PRO A 558 -17.26 2.87 10.98
CA PRO A 558 -17.21 1.78 11.93
C PRO A 558 -16.02 1.86 12.89
N GLU A 559 -14.85 2.20 12.34
CA GLU A 559 -13.63 2.37 13.14
C GLU A 559 -13.79 3.52 14.13
N LEU A 560 -14.35 4.63 13.65
CA LEU A 560 -14.63 5.79 14.49
C LEU A 560 -15.74 5.51 15.52
N SER A 561 -16.76 4.73 15.13
CA SER A 561 -17.83 4.28 16.06
C SER A 561 -17.27 3.35 17.13
N ALA A 562 -16.41 2.41 16.74
CA ALA A 562 -15.72 1.52 17.67
C ALA A 562 -14.81 2.33 18.63
N ALA A 563 -14.13 3.34 18.09
CA ALA A 563 -13.30 4.24 18.87
C ALA A 563 -14.13 5.07 19.86
N VAL A 564 -15.23 5.66 19.41
CA VAL A 564 -16.19 6.37 20.29
C VAL A 564 -16.68 5.44 21.40
N THR A 565 -17.10 4.22 21.07
CA THR A 565 -17.61 3.25 22.06
C THR A 565 -16.54 2.88 23.09
N ARG A 566 -15.30 2.60 22.62
CA ARG A 566 -14.17 2.26 23.53
C ARG A 566 -13.81 3.45 24.44
N THR A 567 -13.75 4.65 23.86
CA THR A 567 -13.41 5.87 24.62
C THR A 567 -14.54 6.26 25.58
N ALA A 568 -15.81 6.07 25.17
CA ALA A 568 -16.96 6.32 26.02
C ALA A 568 -17.03 5.31 27.19
N THR A 569 -16.67 4.04 26.93
CA THR A 569 -16.55 3.02 27.99
C THR A 569 -15.42 3.38 28.96
N ALA A 570 -14.27 3.82 28.44
CA ALA A 570 -13.17 4.31 29.26
C ALA A 570 -13.55 5.54 30.10
N ALA A 571 -14.25 6.51 29.50
CA ALA A 571 -14.71 7.71 30.17
C ALA A 571 -15.80 7.45 31.22
N LYS A 572 -16.61 6.37 31.07
CA LYS A 572 -17.51 5.90 32.12
C LYS A 572 -16.77 5.29 33.31
N MET A 573 -15.63 4.63 33.05
CA MET A 573 -14.78 4.06 34.09
C MET A 573 -13.95 5.14 34.83
N MET A 574 -13.68 6.26 34.16
CA MET A 574 -12.84 7.34 34.66
C MET A 574 -13.58 8.69 34.56
N SER A 575 -14.70 8.80 35.23
CA SER A 575 -15.66 9.90 35.09
C SER A 575 -15.15 11.28 35.54
N GLU A 576 -14.03 11.32 36.26
CA GLU A 576 -13.40 12.57 36.73
C GLU A 576 -12.34 13.13 35.75
N ASP A 577 -11.95 12.38 34.73
CA ASP A 577 -10.97 12.85 33.74
C ASP A 577 -11.68 13.74 32.68
N LYS A 578 -11.58 15.06 32.89
CA LYS A 578 -12.19 16.06 32.01
C LYS A 578 -11.67 16.02 30.59
N ASP A 579 -10.39 15.65 30.39
CA ASP A 579 -9.78 15.56 29.07
C ASP A 579 -10.32 14.36 28.29
N LEU A 580 -10.58 13.25 29.00
CA LEU A 580 -11.17 12.05 28.42
C LEU A 580 -12.64 12.26 28.02
N VAL A 581 -13.42 12.99 28.87
CA VAL A 581 -14.80 13.38 28.57
C VAL A 581 -14.84 14.35 27.37
N GLN A 582 -13.90 15.30 27.31
CA GLN A 582 -13.77 16.22 26.18
C GLN A 582 -13.34 15.50 24.89
N LEU A 583 -12.47 14.50 24.98
CA LEU A 583 -12.08 13.65 23.87
C LEU A 583 -13.26 12.85 23.31
N VAL A 584 -14.07 12.26 24.17
CA VAL A 584 -15.32 11.55 23.76
C VAL A 584 -16.26 12.50 23.01
N SER A 585 -16.45 13.72 23.53
CA SER A 585 -17.35 14.70 22.88
C SER A 585 -16.80 15.14 21.51
N LYS A 586 -15.49 15.35 21.38
CA LYS A 586 -14.82 15.68 20.11
C LYS A 586 -14.89 14.51 19.11
N LEU A 587 -14.67 13.30 19.55
CA LEU A 587 -14.80 12.10 18.73
C LEU A 587 -16.26 11.85 18.31
N GLN A 588 -17.21 12.06 19.21
CA GLN A 588 -18.64 11.94 18.92
C GLN A 588 -19.10 13.00 17.92
N ALA A 589 -18.66 14.26 18.05
CA ALA A 589 -18.95 15.31 17.08
C ALA A 589 -18.36 14.98 15.69
N LYS A 590 -17.15 14.43 15.61
CA LYS A 590 -16.55 13.94 14.37
C LYS A 590 -17.32 12.75 13.78
N LEU A 591 -17.75 11.79 14.61
CA LEU A 591 -18.60 10.66 14.20
C LEU A 591 -19.93 11.16 13.62
N ASN A 592 -20.61 12.07 14.35
CA ASN A 592 -21.89 12.63 13.92
C ASN A 592 -21.77 13.39 12.59
N THR A 593 -20.69 14.16 12.41
CA THR A 593 -20.42 14.87 11.14
C THR A 593 -20.15 13.89 9.99
N LYS A 594 -19.38 12.83 10.23
CA LYS A 594 -19.07 11.81 9.23
C LYS A 594 -20.28 10.95 8.88
N THR A 595 -21.09 10.58 9.86
CA THR A 595 -22.34 9.83 9.68
C THR A 595 -23.41 10.67 8.97
N ALA A 596 -23.51 11.98 9.31
CA ALA A 596 -24.41 12.91 8.61
C ALA A 596 -23.96 13.10 7.15
N ARG A 597 -22.64 13.22 6.90
CA ARG A 597 -22.10 13.27 5.55
C ARG A 597 -22.37 11.99 4.78
N GLN A 598 -22.22 10.83 5.39
CA GLN A 598 -22.56 9.54 4.78
C GLN A 598 -24.04 9.47 4.36
N LYS A 599 -24.99 9.85 5.24
CA LYS A 599 -26.43 9.88 4.93
C LYS A 599 -26.79 10.87 3.81
N GLN A 600 -26.16 12.04 3.81
CA GLN A 600 -26.34 13.04 2.74
C GLN A 600 -25.84 12.50 1.39
N ILE A 601 -24.68 11.87 1.37
CA ILE A 601 -24.09 11.22 0.22
C ILE A 601 -24.95 10.04 -0.26
N GLU A 602 -25.47 9.18 0.65
CA GLU A 602 -26.39 8.09 0.30
C GLU A 602 -27.68 8.59 -0.38
N ALA A 603 -28.27 9.68 0.13
CA ALA A 603 -29.46 10.27 -0.47
C ALA A 603 -29.21 10.87 -1.86
N SER A 604 -28.13 11.62 -2.05
CA SER A 604 -27.74 12.19 -3.35
C SER A 604 -27.40 11.11 -4.38
N LEU A 605 -26.90 9.95 -3.95
CA LEU A 605 -26.63 8.80 -4.80
C LEU A 605 -27.88 8.10 -5.31
N ILE A 606 -28.89 7.96 -4.46
CA ILE A 606 -30.17 7.39 -4.87
C ILE A 606 -30.79 8.27 -5.96
N GLN A 607 -30.76 9.59 -5.77
CA GLN A 607 -31.30 10.56 -6.72
C GLN A 607 -30.57 10.54 -8.07
N ALA A 608 -29.23 10.47 -8.04
CA ALA A 608 -28.41 10.37 -9.24
C ALA A 608 -28.57 9.01 -9.94
N LYS A 609 -28.76 7.88 -9.21
CA LYS A 609 -29.11 6.57 -9.80
C LYS A 609 -30.40 6.61 -10.61
N THR A 610 -31.43 7.26 -10.09
CA THR A 610 -32.73 7.39 -10.78
C THR A 610 -32.60 8.19 -12.08
N GLN A 611 -31.83 9.30 -12.05
CA GLN A 611 -31.59 10.13 -13.25
C GLN A 611 -30.78 9.37 -14.31
N ILE A 612 -29.83 8.57 -13.92
CA ILE A 612 -29.04 7.74 -14.84
C ILE A 612 -29.89 6.63 -15.46
N GLY A 613 -30.74 5.97 -14.68
CA GLY A 613 -31.64 4.93 -15.21
C GLY A 613 -32.55 5.47 -16.30
N THR A 614 -33.16 6.64 -16.09
CA THR A 614 -33.99 7.31 -17.10
C THR A 614 -33.18 7.76 -18.32
N LEU A 615 -32.01 8.35 -18.13
CA LEU A 615 -31.13 8.80 -19.22
C LEU A 615 -30.53 7.63 -19.99
N THR A 616 -30.15 6.55 -19.35
CA THR A 616 -29.63 5.33 -19.99
C THR A 616 -30.69 4.70 -20.91
N THR A 617 -31.94 4.60 -20.42
CA THR A 617 -33.06 4.03 -21.19
C THR A 617 -33.40 4.93 -22.41
N SER A 618 -33.40 6.25 -22.21
CA SER A 618 -33.68 7.18 -23.29
C SER A 618 -32.56 7.22 -24.34
N THR A 619 -31.29 7.13 -23.90
CA THR A 619 -30.11 7.06 -24.76
C THR A 619 -30.10 5.78 -25.61
N ALA A 620 -30.42 4.63 -24.98
CA ALA A 620 -30.55 3.35 -25.71
C ALA A 620 -31.66 3.39 -26.77
N LYS A 621 -32.81 4.03 -26.46
CA LYS A 621 -33.91 4.19 -27.41
C LYS A 621 -33.54 5.09 -28.60
N LEU A 622 -32.82 6.21 -28.34
CA LEU A 622 -32.31 7.12 -29.38
C LEU A 622 -31.25 6.45 -30.25
N GLN A 623 -30.41 5.60 -29.66
CA GLN A 623 -29.38 4.85 -30.37
C GLN A 623 -30.00 3.79 -31.32
N GLN A 624 -31.08 3.11 -30.88
CA GLN A 624 -31.85 2.19 -31.71
C GLN A 624 -32.48 2.94 -32.90
N THR A 625 -33.03 4.13 -32.66
CA THR A 625 -33.63 4.96 -33.71
C THR A 625 -32.59 5.40 -34.75
N LEU A 626 -31.38 5.75 -34.30
CA LEU A 626 -30.24 6.12 -35.17
C LEU A 626 -29.79 4.94 -36.04
N LEU A 627 -29.67 3.72 -35.42
CA LEU A 627 -29.32 2.50 -36.14
C LEU A 627 -30.36 2.15 -37.22
N THR A 628 -31.65 2.34 -36.93
CA THR A 628 -32.74 2.11 -37.90
C THR A 628 -32.68 3.10 -39.04
N ALA A 629 -32.42 4.38 -38.77
CA ALA A 629 -32.26 5.42 -39.81
C ALA A 629 -31.02 5.15 -40.69
N GLN A 630 -29.90 4.70 -40.13
CA GLN A 630 -28.69 4.31 -40.87
C GLN A 630 -28.95 3.09 -41.78
N ALA A 631 -29.71 2.09 -41.29
CA ALA A 631 -30.10 0.93 -42.10
C ALA A 631 -30.94 1.31 -43.27
N THR A 632 -31.85 2.31 -43.15
CA THR A 632 -32.68 2.81 -44.24
C THR A 632 -31.86 3.57 -45.30
N VAL A 633 -30.82 4.28 -44.91
CA VAL A 633 -29.87 4.92 -45.86
C VAL A 633 -29.07 3.86 -46.62
N GLN A 634 -28.66 2.78 -45.93
CA GLN A 634 -27.96 1.68 -46.60
C GLN A 634 -28.84 0.94 -47.63
N SER A 635 -30.12 0.71 -47.30
CA SER A 635 -31.04 0.04 -48.24
C SER A 635 -31.34 0.87 -49.48
N SER A 636 -31.49 2.22 -49.31
CA SER A 636 -31.71 3.11 -50.48
C SER A 636 -30.44 3.27 -51.34
N THR A 637 -29.25 3.18 -50.72
CA THR A 637 -27.96 3.16 -51.43
C THR A 637 -27.80 1.84 -52.27
N ALA A 638 -28.25 0.72 -51.70
CA ALA A 638 -28.23 -0.56 -52.40
C ALA A 638 -29.17 -0.60 -53.60
N THR A 639 -30.32 0.05 -53.48
CA THR A 639 -31.32 0.16 -54.60
C THR A 639 -30.78 0.98 -55.78
N VAL A 640 -30.05 2.06 -55.52
CA VAL A 640 -29.39 2.86 -56.56
C VAL A 640 -28.34 2.07 -57.31
N LYS A 641 -27.58 1.22 -56.60
CA LYS A 641 -26.56 0.33 -57.15
C LYS A 641 -27.17 -0.72 -58.12
N THR A 642 -28.31 -1.30 -57.70
CA THR A 642 -29.01 -2.33 -58.50
C THR A 642 -29.59 -1.76 -59.78
N LEU A 643 -30.14 -0.52 -59.76
CA LEU A 643 -30.69 0.13 -60.95
C LEU A 643 -29.61 0.57 -61.95
N THR A 644 -28.37 0.73 -61.55
CA THR A 644 -27.25 1.18 -62.40
C THR A 644 -26.61 0.00 -63.18
N ALA A 645 -26.76 -1.22 -62.68
CA ALA A 645 -26.16 -2.44 -63.27
C ALA A 645 -26.89 -2.97 -64.56
N ASN A 646 -28.03 -2.42 -64.89
CA ASN A 646 -28.93 -3.08 -65.82
C ASN A 646 -28.95 -2.63 -67.32
N LYS A 647 -27.93 -1.92 -67.80
CA LYS A 647 -27.91 -1.55 -69.26
C LYS A 647 -26.54 -1.74 -69.93
N LYS A 648 -26.48 -2.68 -70.80
CA LYS A 648 -25.29 -3.17 -71.53
C LYS A 648 -24.62 -2.09 -72.44
N ALA A 649 -25.30 -1.04 -72.85
CA ALA A 649 -24.70 0.07 -73.60
C ALA A 649 -24.00 1.12 -72.73
N ILE A 650 -24.22 1.00 -71.44
CA ILE A 650 -23.57 1.81 -70.40
C ILE A 650 -22.38 1.07 -69.81
N ASP A 651 -22.26 -0.22 -70.10
CA ASP A 651 -21.28 -1.11 -69.45
C ASP A 651 -19.85 -0.63 -69.64
N ASP A 652 -19.44 -0.12 -70.74
CA ASP A 652 -18.08 0.38 -70.93
C ASP A 652 -17.80 1.72 -70.20
N ALA A 653 -18.78 2.61 -70.13
CA ALA A 653 -18.67 3.86 -69.35
C ALA A 653 -18.94 3.59 -67.85
N VAL A 654 -19.84 2.63 -67.52
CA VAL A 654 -20.16 2.21 -66.17
C VAL A 654 -19.01 1.36 -65.64
N ASN A 655 -18.35 0.51 -66.38
CA ASN A 655 -17.18 -0.27 -66.03
C ASN A 655 -15.96 0.60 -65.73
N ALA A 656 -15.85 1.79 -66.31
CA ALA A 656 -14.81 2.75 -65.98
C ALA A 656 -15.09 3.60 -64.72
N THR A 657 -16.39 3.79 -64.39
CA THR A 657 -16.77 4.70 -63.26
C THR A 657 -17.27 3.93 -62.02
N SER A 658 -17.82 2.71 -62.16
CA SER A 658 -18.38 1.91 -61.08
C SER A 658 -17.32 1.53 -60.01
N PRO A 659 -16.09 1.10 -60.33
CA PRO A 659 -15.05 0.79 -59.36
C PRO A 659 -14.65 2.03 -58.54
N LYS A 660 -14.58 3.22 -59.17
CA LYS A 660 -14.25 4.48 -58.54
C LYS A 660 -15.31 4.92 -57.52
N VAL A 661 -16.61 4.72 -57.85
CA VAL A 661 -17.72 5.00 -56.93
C VAL A 661 -17.71 4.05 -55.73
N THR A 662 -17.43 2.72 -55.96
CA THR A 662 -17.36 1.74 -54.89
C THR A 662 -16.20 2.03 -53.92
N ILE A 663 -15.02 2.37 -54.47
CA ILE A 663 -13.84 2.76 -53.67
C ILE A 663 -14.14 4.02 -52.86
N LEU A 664 -14.70 5.05 -53.47
CA LEU A 664 -15.06 6.31 -52.80
C LEU A 664 -16.15 6.10 -51.73
N GLN A 665 -17.14 5.23 -52.01
CA GLN A 665 -18.18 4.89 -51.03
C GLN A 665 -17.57 4.16 -49.81
N GLN A 666 -16.68 3.21 -50.05
CA GLN A 666 -15.95 2.55 -48.95
C GLN A 666 -15.12 3.56 -48.15
N GLN A 667 -14.42 4.48 -48.84
CA GLN A 667 -13.66 5.52 -48.18
C GLN A 667 -14.54 6.50 -47.37
N VAL A 668 -15.75 6.82 -47.83
CA VAL A 668 -16.72 7.62 -47.07
C VAL A 668 -17.27 6.88 -45.86
N ASN A 669 -17.54 5.58 -45.98
CA ASN A 669 -17.97 4.73 -44.87
C ASN A 669 -16.85 4.64 -43.81
N ASP A 670 -15.61 4.39 -44.24
CA ASP A 670 -14.44 4.35 -43.38
C ASP A 670 -14.20 5.69 -42.67
N ALA A 671 -14.32 6.82 -43.40
CA ALA A 671 -14.20 8.17 -42.83
C ALA A 671 -15.36 8.48 -41.87
N THR A 672 -16.54 7.98 -42.11
CA THR A 672 -17.71 8.14 -41.22
C THR A 672 -17.48 7.37 -39.89
N THR A 673 -16.97 6.15 -40.01
CA THR A 673 -16.60 5.31 -38.85
C THR A 673 -15.48 5.97 -38.03
N GLU A 674 -14.48 6.60 -38.68
CA GLU A 674 -13.45 7.35 -38.03
C GLU A 674 -14.00 8.60 -37.29
N VAL A 675 -14.91 9.34 -37.87
CA VAL A 675 -15.57 10.48 -37.20
C VAL A 675 -16.34 9.97 -35.96
N GLN A 676 -17.12 8.92 -36.11
CA GLN A 676 -17.86 8.32 -35.01
C GLN A 676 -16.93 7.87 -33.88
N ARG A 677 -15.84 7.20 -34.21
CA ARG A 677 -14.82 6.78 -33.28
C ARG A 677 -14.22 7.94 -32.49
N TRP A 678 -13.77 8.99 -33.17
CA TRP A 678 -13.13 10.13 -32.51
C TRP A 678 -14.14 10.94 -31.68
N THR A 679 -15.41 11.01 -32.10
CA THR A 679 -16.49 11.59 -31.30
C THR A 679 -16.72 10.83 -30.00
N LEU A 680 -16.72 9.50 -30.05
CA LEU A 680 -16.84 8.66 -28.86
C LEU A 680 -15.61 8.77 -27.93
N TYR A 681 -14.40 8.87 -28.49
CA TYR A 681 -13.20 9.11 -27.68
C TYR A 681 -13.19 10.49 -27.01
N ALA A 682 -13.69 11.52 -27.70
CA ALA A 682 -13.87 12.85 -27.10
C ALA A 682 -14.87 12.80 -25.95
N ALA A 683 -15.98 12.09 -26.10
CA ALA A 683 -16.93 11.87 -25.02
C ALA A 683 -16.34 11.05 -23.87
N LEU A 684 -15.56 10.00 -24.16
CA LEU A 684 -14.85 9.22 -23.13
C LEU A 684 -13.89 10.10 -22.33
N ARG A 685 -13.14 10.98 -23.00
CA ARG A 685 -12.29 11.97 -22.33
C ARG A 685 -13.09 12.85 -21.35
N ASP A 686 -14.24 13.34 -21.78
CA ASP A 686 -15.07 14.23 -20.97
C ASP A 686 -15.71 13.47 -19.78
N ASP A 687 -16.12 12.23 -20.01
CA ASP A 687 -16.58 11.30 -18.96
C ASP A 687 -15.49 11.03 -17.90
N LEU A 688 -14.25 10.81 -18.35
CA LEU A 688 -13.11 10.59 -17.46
C LEU A 688 -12.75 11.84 -16.65
N LYS A 689 -12.83 13.04 -17.28
CA LYS A 689 -12.63 14.31 -16.55
C LYS A 689 -13.69 14.54 -15.48
N ALA A 690 -14.96 14.31 -15.83
CA ALA A 690 -16.05 14.41 -14.87
C ALA A 690 -15.85 13.43 -13.70
N ALA A 691 -15.44 12.21 -14.00
CA ALA A 691 -15.13 11.20 -12.99
C ALA A 691 -13.97 11.61 -12.06
N ALA A 692 -12.94 12.24 -12.59
CA ALA A 692 -11.80 12.72 -11.80
C ALA A 692 -12.20 13.83 -10.83
N VAL A 693 -13.02 14.80 -11.26
CA VAL A 693 -13.53 15.87 -10.37
C VAL A 693 -14.33 15.30 -9.20
N VAL A 694 -15.07 14.22 -9.45
CA VAL A 694 -15.87 13.58 -8.42
C VAL A 694 -15.02 12.73 -7.50
N ALA A 695 -13.92 12.14 -7.99
CA ALA A 695 -12.94 11.46 -7.14
C ALA A 695 -12.22 12.44 -6.18
N GLU A 696 -11.82 13.62 -6.67
CA GLU A 696 -11.20 14.67 -5.85
C GLU A 696 -12.15 15.18 -4.74
N LYS A 697 -13.44 15.34 -5.07
CA LYS A 697 -14.47 15.68 -4.08
C LYS A 697 -14.60 14.58 -3.02
N ARG A 698 -14.51 13.28 -3.41
CA ARG A 698 -14.52 12.15 -2.48
C ARG A 698 -13.35 12.22 -1.52
N ASP A 699 -12.12 12.43 -2.02
CA ASP A 699 -10.90 12.48 -1.19
C ASP A 699 -11.01 13.58 -0.13
N THR A 700 -11.55 14.75 -0.51
CA THR A 700 -11.77 15.87 0.41
C THR A 700 -12.78 15.51 1.51
N VAL A 701 -13.89 14.86 1.13
CA VAL A 701 -14.94 14.47 2.09
C VAL A 701 -14.49 13.30 2.97
N GLN A 702 -13.65 12.41 2.45
CA GLN A 702 -13.06 11.30 3.19
C GLN A 702 -12.11 11.81 4.28
N LEU A 703 -11.22 12.74 3.96
CA LEU A 703 -10.33 13.37 4.94
C LEU A 703 -11.12 14.03 6.07
N ALA A 704 -12.14 14.83 5.71
CA ALA A 704 -13.03 15.45 6.72
C ALA A 704 -13.80 14.40 7.55
N SER A 705 -14.12 13.21 6.98
CA SER A 705 -14.75 12.09 7.68
C SER A 705 -13.80 11.40 8.66
N LEU A 706 -12.55 11.19 8.26
CA LEU A 706 -11.50 10.61 9.10
C LEU A 706 -11.17 11.51 10.30
N GLU A 707 -11.13 12.83 10.09
CA GLU A 707 -10.88 13.79 11.18
C GLU A 707 -11.96 13.74 12.27
N VAL A 708 -13.26 13.72 11.88
CA VAL A 708 -14.35 13.60 12.84
C VAL A 708 -14.39 12.22 13.51
N ALA A 709 -13.93 11.18 12.79
CA ALA A 709 -13.83 9.83 13.34
C ALA A 709 -12.77 9.74 14.43
N ALA A 710 -11.60 10.33 14.21
CA ALA A 710 -10.53 10.38 15.18
C ALA A 710 -10.91 11.20 16.43
N GLU A 711 -11.58 12.37 16.26
CA GLU A 711 -12.09 13.16 17.40
C GLU A 711 -13.10 12.37 18.26
N LEU A 712 -13.93 11.55 17.63
CA LEU A 712 -14.91 10.73 18.34
C LEU A 712 -14.25 9.56 19.09
N GLU A 713 -13.26 8.90 18.48
CA GLU A 713 -12.49 7.82 19.09
C GLU A 713 -11.69 8.31 20.30
N GLU A 714 -11.05 9.46 20.17
CA GLU A 714 -10.32 10.11 21.26
C GLU A 714 -11.27 10.43 22.44
N MET A 715 -12.47 10.97 22.15
CA MET A 715 -13.46 11.30 23.17
C MET A 715 -14.06 10.06 23.86
N GLN A 716 -14.32 8.98 23.11
CA GLN A 716 -14.80 7.71 23.65
C GLN A 716 -13.75 7.01 24.51
N SER A 717 -12.48 7.05 24.10
CA SER A 717 -11.35 6.56 24.88
C SER A 717 -11.24 7.32 26.21
N ALA A 718 -11.42 8.66 26.18
CA ALA A 718 -11.43 9.49 27.37
C ALA A 718 -12.58 9.16 28.36
N VAL A 719 -13.80 8.90 27.84
CA VAL A 719 -14.94 8.47 28.67
C VAL A 719 -14.63 7.12 29.32
N GLN A 720 -14.16 6.13 28.56
CA GLN A 720 -13.82 4.80 29.08
C GLN A 720 -12.72 4.84 30.16
N GLN A 721 -11.75 5.75 30.02
CA GLN A 721 -10.71 5.92 31.02
C GLN A 721 -11.25 6.47 32.34
N VAL A 722 -12.15 7.46 32.28
CA VAL A 722 -12.80 8.00 33.49
C VAL A 722 -13.76 6.99 34.12
N GLU A 723 -14.48 6.19 33.35
CA GLU A 723 -15.33 5.11 33.85
C GLU A 723 -14.52 4.04 34.62
N ARG A 724 -13.32 3.71 34.12
CA ARG A 724 -12.39 2.82 34.86
C ARG A 724 -11.96 3.44 36.21
N GLN A 725 -11.67 4.74 36.24
CA GLN A 725 -11.33 5.44 37.50
C GLN A 725 -12.46 5.41 38.51
N VAL A 726 -13.73 5.53 38.06
CA VAL A 726 -14.89 5.38 38.94
C VAL A 726 -14.97 3.99 39.53
N GLN A 727 -14.76 2.93 38.73
CA GLN A 727 -14.80 1.55 39.21
C GLN A 727 -13.68 1.25 40.23
N GLU A 728 -12.46 1.76 39.96
CA GLU A 728 -11.32 1.59 40.87
C GLU A 728 -11.54 2.32 42.20
N ALA A 729 -12.10 3.53 42.14
CA ALA A 729 -12.45 4.29 43.35
C ALA A 729 -13.57 3.59 44.14
N ASP A 730 -14.60 3.07 43.47
CA ASP A 730 -15.66 2.27 44.11
C ASP A 730 -15.13 1.02 44.80
N ALA A 731 -14.29 0.26 44.14
CA ALA A 731 -13.65 -0.92 44.71
C ALA A 731 -12.81 -0.55 45.95
N SER A 732 -12.12 0.59 45.90
CA SER A 732 -11.31 1.09 47.02
C SER A 732 -12.18 1.52 48.21
N VAL A 733 -13.32 2.17 47.99
CA VAL A 733 -14.29 2.52 49.00
C VAL A 733 -14.90 1.27 49.67
N VAL A 734 -15.24 0.26 48.87
CA VAL A 734 -15.77 -1.01 49.39
C VAL A 734 -14.74 -1.72 50.25
N ALA A 735 -13.50 -1.83 49.79
CA ALA A 735 -12.42 -2.46 50.53
C ALA A 735 -12.11 -1.74 51.88
N ALA A 736 -12.06 -0.41 51.86
CA ALA A 736 -11.84 0.39 53.09
C ALA A 736 -12.99 0.30 54.06
N ASN A 737 -14.25 0.22 53.60
CA ASN A 737 -15.40 -0.02 54.46
C ASN A 737 -15.41 -1.44 55.07
N GLN A 738 -15.02 -2.44 54.34
CA GLN A 738 -14.83 -3.82 54.89
C GLN A 738 -13.74 -3.83 55.95
N GLN A 739 -12.61 -3.18 55.70
CA GLN A 739 -11.51 -3.04 56.66
C GLN A 739 -11.99 -2.36 57.95
N LYS A 740 -12.74 -1.25 57.82
CA LYS A 740 -13.34 -0.53 58.98
C LYS A 740 -14.24 -1.47 59.80
N ALA A 741 -15.13 -2.21 59.15
CA ALA A 741 -16.05 -3.12 59.83
C ALA A 741 -15.28 -4.26 60.56
N GLN A 742 -14.21 -4.76 59.95
CA GLN A 742 -13.34 -5.77 60.57
C GLN A 742 -12.62 -5.21 61.80
N MET A 743 -12.08 -3.98 61.72
CA MET A 743 -11.44 -3.33 62.85
C MET A 743 -12.44 -3.04 63.98
N GLN A 744 -13.68 -2.61 63.70
CA GLN A 744 -14.72 -2.44 64.67
C GLN A 744 -15.03 -3.73 65.44
N LYS A 745 -15.08 -4.86 64.73
CA LYS A 745 -15.30 -6.19 65.34
C LYS A 745 -14.11 -6.60 66.25
N GLN A 746 -12.89 -6.34 65.80
CA GLN A 746 -11.69 -6.61 66.60
C GLN A 746 -11.62 -5.75 67.87
N ILE A 747 -11.98 -4.46 67.79
CA ILE A 747 -12.08 -3.55 68.96
C ILE A 747 -13.08 -4.08 69.94
N GLN A 748 -14.26 -4.47 69.50
CA GLN A 748 -15.33 -5.03 70.35
C GLN A 748 -14.86 -6.33 71.05
N GLN A 749 -14.27 -7.24 70.30
CA GLN A 749 -13.74 -8.48 70.84
C GLN A 749 -12.61 -8.26 71.86
N ALA A 750 -11.62 -7.41 71.53
CA ALA A 750 -10.55 -7.08 72.45
C ALA A 750 -11.03 -6.34 73.70
N THR A 751 -12.00 -5.43 73.56
CA THR A 751 -12.59 -4.74 74.70
C THR A 751 -13.37 -5.67 75.60
N ALA A 752 -14.14 -6.62 75.05
CA ALA A 752 -14.85 -7.65 75.84
C ALA A 752 -13.87 -8.60 76.54
N ALA A 753 -12.82 -9.02 75.83
CA ALA A 753 -11.75 -9.86 76.41
C ALA A 753 -11.00 -9.13 77.55
N LYS A 754 -10.73 -7.83 77.40
CA LYS A 754 -10.15 -6.99 78.41
C LYS A 754 -11.07 -6.91 79.64
N ALA A 755 -12.34 -6.65 79.46
CA ALA A 755 -13.30 -6.60 80.59
C ALA A 755 -13.38 -7.94 81.33
N ALA A 756 -13.34 -9.07 80.61
CA ALA A 756 -13.32 -10.40 81.19
C ALA A 756 -12.01 -10.64 82.01
N ALA A 757 -10.84 -10.23 81.41
CA ALA A 757 -9.56 -10.34 82.09
C ALA A 757 -9.51 -9.50 83.35
N LEU A 758 -9.96 -8.25 83.33
CA LEU A 758 -10.07 -7.35 84.49
C LEU A 758 -11.00 -7.91 85.60
N ALA A 759 -12.17 -8.47 85.21
CA ALA A 759 -13.05 -9.13 86.16
C ALA A 759 -12.37 -10.37 86.81
N THR A 760 -11.51 -11.11 86.07
CA THR A 760 -10.73 -12.22 86.60
C THR A 760 -9.59 -11.74 87.56
N SER A 761 -8.87 -10.68 87.15
CA SER A 761 -7.86 -10.01 87.99
C SER A 761 -8.42 -9.61 89.33
N LYS A 762 -9.63 -8.96 89.32
CA LYS A 762 -10.26 -8.51 90.57
C LYS A 762 -10.61 -9.68 91.51
N LYS A 763 -10.95 -10.87 90.95
CA LYS A 763 -11.20 -12.05 91.74
C LYS A 763 -9.94 -12.52 92.41
N HIS A 764 -8.79 -12.52 91.69
CA HIS A 764 -7.50 -12.95 92.28
C HIS A 764 -6.94 -11.90 93.30
N GLU A 765 -7.16 -10.59 93.01
CA GLU A 765 -6.80 -9.47 93.91
C GLU A 765 -7.58 -9.49 95.20
N LEU A 766 -8.88 -9.88 95.15
CA LEU A 766 -9.69 -10.06 96.33
C LEU A 766 -9.28 -11.30 97.19
N ALA A 767 -8.81 -12.40 96.50
CA ALA A 767 -8.38 -13.62 97.19
C ALA A 767 -7.01 -13.47 97.88
N LEU A 768 -6.13 -12.61 97.31
CA LEU A 768 -4.74 -12.50 97.76
C LEU A 768 -4.57 -12.06 99.24
N PRO A 769 -5.24 -10.96 99.68
CA PRO A 769 -5.12 -10.56 101.06
C PRO A 769 -5.69 -11.59 102.03
N LEU A 770 -6.77 -12.29 101.62
CA LEU A 770 -7.28 -13.41 102.50
C LEU A 770 -6.31 -14.56 102.66
N LEU A 771 -5.64 -14.91 101.54
CA LEU A 771 -4.54 -15.92 101.59
C LEU A 771 -3.33 -15.46 102.41
N GLN A 772 -2.95 -14.16 102.35
CA GLN A 772 -1.90 -13.56 103.10
C GLN A 772 -2.23 -13.58 104.61
N GLN A 773 -3.51 -13.26 104.96
CA GLN A 773 -3.98 -13.33 106.32
C GLN A 773 -4.00 -14.82 106.84
N ALA A 774 -4.46 -15.77 105.94
CA ALA A 774 -4.47 -17.16 106.28
C ALA A 774 -2.97 -17.72 106.49
N LYS A 775 -2.04 -17.23 105.67
CA LYS A 775 -0.59 -17.54 105.87
C LYS A 775 -0.09 -17.04 107.23
N GLN A 776 -0.37 -15.80 107.51
CA GLN A 776 0.04 -15.20 108.83
C GLN A 776 -0.49 -15.98 109.99
N GLN A 777 -1.81 -16.39 109.93
CA GLN A 777 -2.43 -17.21 110.92
C GLN A 777 -1.78 -18.64 111.01
N ALA A 778 -1.54 -19.25 109.88
CA ALA A 778 -0.86 -20.52 109.74
C ALA A 778 0.60 -20.48 110.28
N VAL A 779 1.38 -19.43 110.00
CA VAL A 779 2.73 -19.14 110.54
C VAL A 779 2.69 -19.01 112.12
N SER A 780 1.74 -18.23 112.60
CA SER A 780 1.52 -18.08 114.02
C SER A 780 1.19 -19.38 114.74
N ALA A 781 0.33 -20.21 114.15
CA ALA A 781 -0.02 -21.49 114.55
C ALA A 781 1.19 -22.50 114.53
N ALA A 782 1.98 -22.49 113.48
CA ALA A 782 3.19 -23.31 113.36
C ALA A 782 4.28 -22.92 114.37
N ALA A 783 4.38 -21.66 114.82
CA ALA A 783 5.27 -21.19 115.82
C ALA A 783 4.87 -21.70 117.22
N LEU A 784 3.58 -21.93 117.47
CA LEU A 784 3.05 -22.51 118.70
C LEU A 784 3.13 -24.04 118.80
N LEU A 785 3.34 -24.67 117.67
CA LEU A 785 3.45 -26.18 117.60
C LEU A 785 4.66 -26.57 116.71
N PRO A 786 5.93 -26.40 117.11
CA PRO A 786 7.10 -26.45 116.27
C PRO A 786 7.43 -27.89 115.72
N ASP A 787 6.82 -28.94 116.36
CA ASP A 787 7.17 -30.34 115.99
C ASP A 787 6.13 -31.01 115.09
N GLN A 788 5.09 -30.26 114.64
CA GLN A 788 4.13 -30.81 113.70
C GLN A 788 4.49 -30.45 112.29
N ALA A 789 4.91 -31.45 111.55
CA ALA A 789 5.35 -31.35 110.13
C ALA A 789 4.21 -30.89 109.24
N GLU A 790 2.96 -31.23 109.56
CA GLU A 790 1.77 -30.87 108.77
C GLU A 790 1.51 -29.36 108.75
N MET A 791 1.77 -28.63 109.82
CA MET A 791 1.62 -27.19 109.94
C MET A 791 2.64 -26.42 109.05
N LYS A 792 3.88 -26.87 108.97
CA LYS A 792 4.95 -26.34 108.13
C LYS A 792 4.59 -26.65 106.68
N GLN A 793 3.99 -27.79 106.37
CA GLN A 793 3.49 -28.10 104.99
C GLN A 793 2.31 -27.24 104.61
N ALA A 794 1.38 -26.91 105.49
CA ALA A 794 0.26 -26.02 105.27
C ALA A 794 0.73 -24.58 104.95
N VAL A 795 1.72 -24.03 105.69
CA VAL A 795 2.29 -22.71 105.37
C VAL A 795 2.97 -22.72 104.03
N THR A 796 3.73 -23.76 103.68
CA THR A 796 4.34 -23.90 102.34
C THR A 796 3.28 -23.98 101.24
N SER A 797 2.21 -24.72 101.40
CA SER A 797 1.15 -24.87 100.49
C SER A 797 0.39 -23.50 100.24
N ILE A 798 0.16 -22.76 101.38
CA ILE A 798 -0.49 -21.42 101.23
C ILE A 798 0.49 -20.46 100.51
N ASP A 799 1.75 -20.53 100.72
CA ASP A 799 2.80 -19.74 100.10
C ASP A 799 2.88 -20.03 98.62
N GLN A 800 2.85 -21.26 98.25
CA GLN A 800 2.74 -21.70 96.83
C GLN A 800 1.51 -21.17 96.21
N THR A 801 0.34 -21.21 96.90
CA THR A 801 -0.91 -20.68 96.37
C THR A 801 -0.89 -19.15 96.15
N ILE A 802 -0.25 -18.40 97.14
CA ILE A 802 -0.04 -16.96 97.00
C ILE A 802 0.82 -16.63 95.76
N ASN A 803 1.95 -17.40 95.63
CA ASN A 803 2.80 -17.19 94.45
C ASN A 803 2.10 -17.51 93.16
N VAL A 804 1.28 -18.58 93.11
CA VAL A 804 0.45 -18.86 91.91
C VAL A 804 -0.58 -17.77 91.64
N GLN A 805 -1.25 -17.26 92.71
CA GLN A 805 -2.22 -16.12 92.54
C GLN A 805 -1.51 -14.86 92.12
N THR A 806 -0.36 -14.52 92.62
CA THR A 806 0.46 -13.34 92.26
C THR A 806 0.92 -13.46 90.82
N ALA A 807 1.44 -14.60 90.42
CA ALA A 807 1.83 -14.88 89.00
C ALA A 807 0.62 -14.81 88.07
N ALA A 808 -0.57 -15.28 88.52
CA ALA A 808 -1.81 -15.17 87.74
C ALA A 808 -2.21 -13.69 87.49
N ILE A 809 -2.15 -12.83 88.51
CA ILE A 809 -2.41 -11.39 88.42
C ILE A 809 -1.46 -10.71 87.40
N GLN A 810 -0.12 -11.01 87.57
CA GLN A 810 0.86 -10.45 86.62
C GLN A 810 0.61 -10.88 85.18
N LYS A 811 0.29 -12.18 84.97
CA LYS A 811 -0.04 -12.71 83.67
C LYS A 811 -1.28 -12.03 83.09
N ILE A 812 -2.31 -11.81 83.93
CA ILE A 812 -3.54 -11.11 83.53
C ILE A 812 -3.23 -9.65 83.19
N GLN A 813 -2.44 -8.96 83.98
CA GLN A 813 -2.04 -7.55 83.74
C GLN A 813 -1.28 -7.39 82.39
N THR A 814 -0.35 -8.37 82.10
CA THR A 814 0.32 -8.42 80.81
C THR A 814 -0.64 -8.64 79.67
N THR A 815 -1.63 -9.53 79.89
CA THR A 815 -2.67 -9.82 78.90
C THR A 815 -3.54 -8.56 78.66
N VAL A 816 -3.93 -7.83 79.69
CA VAL A 816 -4.66 -6.59 79.59
C VAL A 816 -3.85 -5.54 78.81
N GLY A 817 -2.54 -5.38 79.09
CA GLY A 817 -1.67 -4.46 78.36
C GLY A 817 -1.59 -4.80 76.89
N THR A 818 -1.49 -6.13 76.58
CA THR A 818 -1.46 -6.59 75.17
C THR A 818 -2.80 -6.31 74.44
N LEU A 819 -3.91 -6.47 75.17
CA LEU A 819 -5.27 -6.17 74.60
C LEU A 819 -5.47 -4.67 74.37
N ASP A 820 -4.96 -3.82 75.29
CA ASP A 820 -4.95 -2.37 75.08
C ASP A 820 -4.16 -1.95 73.85
N GLN A 821 -2.97 -2.48 73.69
CA GLN A 821 -2.17 -2.24 72.48
C GLN A 821 -2.91 -2.66 71.20
N LYS A 822 -3.60 -3.81 71.23
CA LYS A 822 -4.44 -4.26 70.11
C LYS A 822 -5.60 -3.32 69.83
N VAL A 823 -6.28 -2.83 70.85
CA VAL A 823 -7.41 -1.85 70.67
C VAL A 823 -6.89 -0.55 70.06
N VAL A 824 -5.79 0.01 70.60
CA VAL A 824 -5.20 1.22 70.06
C VAL A 824 -4.72 1.05 68.59
N ALA A 825 -4.07 -0.05 68.30
CA ALA A 825 -3.65 -0.33 66.92
C ALA A 825 -4.83 -0.48 65.95
N ALA A 826 -5.88 -1.19 66.37
CA ALA A 826 -7.09 -1.34 65.59
C ALA A 826 -7.87 -0.01 65.39
N GLN A 827 -7.92 0.84 66.45
CA GLN A 827 -8.50 2.18 66.36
C GLN A 827 -7.74 3.08 65.36
N GLN A 828 -6.39 3.01 65.39
CA GLN A 828 -5.57 3.78 64.44
C GLN A 828 -5.81 3.30 63.01
N THR A 829 -5.84 1.97 62.80
CA THR A 829 -6.13 1.40 61.49
C THR A 829 -7.54 1.75 60.99
N MET A 830 -8.54 1.75 61.88
CA MET A 830 -9.91 2.16 61.56
C MET A 830 -9.98 3.63 61.16
N LYS A 831 -9.27 4.52 61.85
CA LYS A 831 -9.20 5.96 61.49
C LYS A 831 -8.52 6.17 60.13
N THR A 832 -7.51 5.41 59.82
CA THR A 832 -6.87 5.45 58.48
C THR A 832 -7.83 4.97 57.39
N ALA A 833 -8.60 3.89 57.65
CA ALA A 833 -9.62 3.41 56.71
C ALA A 833 -10.75 4.42 56.52
N GLU A 834 -11.18 5.13 57.54
CA GLU A 834 -12.18 6.21 57.47
C GLU A 834 -11.69 7.38 56.61
N ALA A 835 -10.45 7.80 56.80
CA ALA A 835 -9.84 8.85 55.96
C ALA A 835 -9.79 8.43 54.49
N LYS A 836 -9.41 7.16 54.25
CA LYS A 836 -9.35 6.61 52.88
C LYS A 836 -10.73 6.51 52.21
N VAL A 837 -11.79 6.16 52.98
CA VAL A 837 -13.18 6.17 52.46
C VAL A 837 -13.57 7.59 52.04
N ALA A 838 -13.29 8.60 52.85
CA ALA A 838 -13.63 9.98 52.55
C ALA A 838 -12.87 10.49 51.29
N GLU A 839 -11.57 10.21 51.21
CA GLU A 839 -10.73 10.54 50.06
C GLU A 839 -11.25 9.89 48.77
N MET A 840 -11.42 8.58 48.79
CA MET A 840 -11.85 7.83 47.59
C MET A 840 -13.29 8.17 47.18
N THR A 841 -14.15 8.52 48.10
CA THR A 841 -15.52 9.01 47.80
C THR A 841 -15.47 10.35 47.07
N THR A 842 -14.57 11.23 47.45
CA THR A 842 -14.35 12.52 46.79
C THR A 842 -13.80 12.31 45.36
N VAL A 843 -12.80 11.44 45.21
CA VAL A 843 -12.24 11.07 43.89
C VAL A 843 -13.32 10.46 42.99
N LYS A 844 -14.14 9.53 43.53
CA LYS A 844 -15.25 8.95 42.80
C LYS A 844 -16.24 10.00 42.30
N ASN A 845 -16.68 10.90 43.18
CA ASN A 845 -17.69 11.92 42.81
C ASN A 845 -17.14 12.87 41.73
N ALA A 846 -15.89 13.26 41.82
CA ALA A 846 -15.23 14.09 40.79
C ALA A 846 -15.14 13.35 39.45
N ALA A 847 -14.78 12.05 39.46
CA ALA A 847 -14.72 11.22 38.25
C ALA A 847 -16.12 11.01 37.63
N VAL A 848 -17.19 10.81 38.44
CA VAL A 848 -18.57 10.71 37.95
C VAL A 848 -19.04 12.01 37.28
N GLN A 849 -18.72 13.16 37.86
CA GLN A 849 -19.02 14.45 37.22
C GLN A 849 -18.30 14.63 35.90
N LYS A 850 -17.03 14.27 35.85
CA LYS A 850 -16.22 14.34 34.63
C LYS A 850 -16.71 13.41 33.54
N ALA A 851 -17.13 12.18 33.87
CA ALA A 851 -17.75 11.24 32.94
C ALA A 851 -19.06 11.79 32.34
N ALA A 852 -19.89 12.41 33.16
CA ALA A 852 -21.13 13.02 32.71
C ALA A 852 -20.89 14.20 31.75
N GLU A 853 -19.88 15.03 31.99
CA GLU A 853 -19.52 16.16 31.13
C GLU A 853 -18.96 15.68 29.77
N LEU A 854 -18.04 14.69 29.76
CA LEU A 854 -17.52 14.08 28.56
C LEU A 854 -18.64 13.36 27.76
N SER A 855 -19.55 12.66 28.45
CA SER A 855 -20.66 11.96 27.80
C SER A 855 -21.63 12.92 27.09
N LYS A 856 -21.84 14.15 27.60
CA LYS A 856 -22.61 15.19 26.90
C LYS A 856 -21.94 15.64 25.60
N GLN A 857 -20.62 15.60 25.52
CA GLN A 857 -19.86 16.00 24.32
C GLN A 857 -19.78 14.87 23.28
N VAL A 858 -19.94 13.60 23.65
CA VAL A 858 -19.96 12.44 22.74
C VAL A 858 -21.18 12.48 21.80
N GLN A 859 -22.35 12.84 22.25
CA GLN A 859 -23.60 12.85 21.45
C GLN A 859 -23.54 13.80 20.22
N PRO A 860 -23.10 15.06 20.34
CA PRO A 860 -22.94 15.94 19.18
C PRO A 860 -21.89 15.42 18.18
N LEU A 861 -20.79 14.81 18.66
CA LEU A 861 -19.75 14.22 17.82
C LEU A 861 -20.26 12.96 17.11
N GLN A 862 -21.07 12.11 17.76
CA GLN A 862 -21.73 10.98 17.11
C GLN A 862 -22.67 11.43 15.99
N SER A 863 -23.47 12.48 16.23
CA SER A 863 -24.34 13.05 15.20
C SER A 863 -23.54 13.66 14.02
N LYS A 864 -22.40 14.29 14.31
CA LYS A 864 -21.50 14.87 13.31
C LYS A 864 -20.80 13.77 12.47
N ALA A 865 -20.34 12.70 13.10
CA ALA A 865 -19.73 11.55 12.45
C ALA A 865 -20.74 10.78 11.57
N GLU A 866 -21.97 10.62 12.05
CA GLU A 866 -23.05 9.99 11.27
C GLU A 866 -23.42 10.82 10.03
N LYS A 867 -23.48 12.15 10.15
CA LYS A 867 -23.68 13.06 9.01
C LYS A 867 -22.53 13.04 8.01
N ALA A 868 -21.29 12.99 8.48
CA ALA A 868 -20.10 12.88 7.63
C ALA A 868 -20.06 11.53 6.89
N LYS A 869 -20.44 10.44 7.56
CA LYS A 869 -20.59 9.10 6.98
C LYS A 869 -21.67 9.05 5.89
N GLN A 870 -22.79 9.72 6.13
CA GLN A 870 -23.86 9.84 5.13
C GLN A 870 -23.44 10.66 3.91
N GLN A 871 -22.70 11.75 4.12
CA GLN A 871 -22.13 12.55 3.05
C GLN A 871 -21.10 11.79 2.22
N LEU A 872 -20.26 10.97 2.84
CA LEU A 872 -19.30 10.10 2.13
C LEU A 872 -20.04 9.03 1.30
N ALA A 873 -21.07 8.41 1.86
CA ALA A 873 -21.89 7.43 1.17
C ALA A 873 -22.56 8.00 -0.10
N VAL A 874 -22.98 9.28 -0.09
CA VAL A 874 -23.56 9.95 -1.26
C VAL A 874 -22.52 10.18 -2.37
N VAL A 875 -21.30 10.66 -2.02
CA VAL A 875 -20.23 10.90 -3.01
C VAL A 875 -19.65 9.60 -3.56
N GLU A 876 -19.60 8.54 -2.76
CA GLU A 876 -19.20 7.19 -3.22
C GLU A 876 -20.21 6.62 -4.23
N GLN A 877 -21.50 6.90 -4.05
CA GLN A 877 -22.51 6.51 -5.03
C GLN A 877 -22.44 7.38 -6.29
N GLU A 878 -22.13 8.68 -6.22
CA GLU A 878 -21.81 9.49 -7.40
C GLU A 878 -20.62 8.90 -8.17
N LEU A 879 -19.61 8.36 -7.51
CA LEU A 879 -18.43 7.76 -8.12
C LEU A 879 -18.72 6.40 -8.80
N VAL A 880 -19.56 5.56 -8.21
CA VAL A 880 -20.04 4.32 -8.86
C VAL A 880 -20.77 4.63 -10.17
N LYS A 881 -21.59 5.67 -10.17
CA LYS A 881 -22.30 6.12 -11.37
C LYS A 881 -21.37 6.63 -12.45
N ALA A 882 -20.36 7.41 -12.08
CA ALA A 882 -19.38 7.91 -13.03
C ALA A 882 -18.55 6.78 -13.65
N ARG A 883 -18.18 5.76 -12.84
CA ARG A 883 -17.51 4.54 -13.34
C ARG A 883 -18.39 3.77 -14.31
N ALA A 884 -19.68 3.66 -14.03
CA ALA A 884 -20.63 3.02 -14.92
C ALA A 884 -20.80 3.75 -16.27
N THR A 885 -20.66 5.09 -16.32
CA THR A 885 -20.67 5.85 -17.60
C THR A 885 -19.43 5.56 -18.41
N VAL A 886 -18.27 5.64 -17.79
CA VAL A 886 -17.02 5.33 -18.47
C VAL A 886 -17.10 3.91 -19.06
N GLU A 887 -17.62 2.93 -18.31
CA GLU A 887 -17.77 1.56 -18.81
C GLU A 887 -18.81 1.45 -19.93
N ALA A 888 -19.93 2.15 -19.84
CA ALA A 888 -20.90 2.21 -20.93
C ALA A 888 -20.30 2.82 -22.21
N ARG A 889 -19.45 3.86 -22.07
CA ARG A 889 -18.74 4.44 -23.19
C ARG A 889 -17.70 3.51 -23.79
N ARG A 890 -16.95 2.80 -22.96
CA ARG A 890 -16.01 1.76 -23.39
C ARG A 890 -16.73 0.65 -24.16
N ALA A 891 -17.89 0.21 -23.66
CA ALA A 891 -18.72 -0.76 -24.35
C ALA A 891 -19.19 -0.27 -25.75
N GLN A 892 -19.46 1.01 -25.92
CA GLN A 892 -19.78 1.59 -27.23
C GLN A 892 -18.57 1.66 -28.17
N LEU A 893 -17.37 1.86 -27.65
CA LEU A 893 -16.14 1.94 -28.42
C LEU A 893 -15.61 0.58 -28.88
N ARG A 894 -15.79 -0.48 -28.09
CA ARG A 894 -15.27 -1.84 -28.41
C ARG A 894 -15.68 -2.32 -29.79
N PRO A 895 -16.98 -2.30 -30.23
CA PRO A 895 -17.34 -2.76 -31.57
C PRO A 895 -16.76 -1.86 -32.68
N VAL A 896 -16.65 -0.55 -32.46
CA VAL A 896 -16.06 0.37 -33.44
C VAL A 896 -14.56 0.12 -33.65
N ILE A 897 -13.85 -0.30 -32.59
CA ILE A 897 -12.44 -0.68 -32.66
C ILE A 897 -12.27 -2.04 -33.37
N GLN A 898 -13.13 -3.03 -33.08
CA GLN A 898 -13.10 -4.35 -33.70
C GLN A 898 -13.37 -4.33 -35.20
N ILE A 899 -14.34 -3.51 -35.66
CA ILE A 899 -14.62 -3.32 -37.09
C ILE A 899 -13.36 -2.85 -37.84
N ARG A 900 -12.55 -1.98 -37.24
CA ARG A 900 -11.30 -1.50 -37.86
C ARG A 900 -10.17 -2.54 -37.86
N GLN A 901 -10.11 -3.40 -36.88
CA GLN A 901 -9.13 -4.50 -36.85
C GLN A 901 -9.42 -5.56 -37.90
N ALA A 902 -10.70 -5.79 -38.19
CA ALA A 902 -11.15 -6.72 -39.24
C ALA A 902 -11.01 -6.15 -40.66
N SER A 903 -10.96 -4.82 -40.81
CA SER A 903 -10.80 -4.13 -42.10
C SER A 903 -9.35 -3.80 -42.50
N ARG A 904 -8.39 -4.12 -41.66
CA ARG A 904 -6.94 -4.04 -41.93
C ARG A 904 -6.31 -5.41 -42.08
#